data_ac8446d381addd54c2d9b1ad4d7f57af
#
_entry.id   ac8446d381addd54c2d9b1ad4d7f57af
#
_cell.length_a   1.000
_cell.length_b   1.000
_cell.length_c   1.000
_cell.angle_alpha   90.00
_cell.angle_beta   90.00
_cell.angle_gamma   90.00
#
_symmetry.space_group_name_H-M   'P 1'
#
loop_
_entity.id
_entity.type
_entity.pdbx_description
1 polymer ?
#
loop_
_entity_poly.entity_id
_entity_poly.type
_entity_poly.pdbx_seq_one_letter_code
_entity_poly.pdbx_strand_id
1 'polypeptide(L)'
;MAELNPPLGTTTPEIFLDNVKRADELVNGPAGTVDDRGGKPLDTWRQMMAKNDEVRQNLIPLSKQYMNEAAAQADIANIPVGSTTYVRSQDVWALADEYMNNGGTLQPTGRKMPSQELVNIMTDLFRATFSQNAPAGMSLAFMDERKNYSVGLDEAGRLLAGWIKANKAELKKLSADEFISSIISSSRLNIGNSALSVVADGNAVSVYDTLKRLCFAINKKGVLKSGKAEINNLTIASILGLPANASISTATFRDFVMAWRDTLNRPAVGIKKSGAFAAGKIEANHGEVKSLKAETLEVKAIISPEFLRYFNQSIYSRLPDIAHKIGYGQSLAAGVNTQALITIAALYTALRFIGGVRAQDGSGTSAENHAQLVPYVETYKNTDNGQAWETPMGASIRGWYELMIAENYGFNPDDLIILGSVPAEGGQPIDVLAAYPGKYMQRVFDDISYGYARAQELGKTYRPVAMYWMQGEADQTKGTTKADYQAIFDTMQQRIDAHASAVCGEEVHVPIFVYQFSSWINRTPNTAYPTIPMALLELAQTRENVYLTNPMYIHDYTDGAHLTARSSYIQGLYISVMEKRALIDGKAAKPLMPVSHQRQGRAATVWLNPVGRLSFDTSIVSDPGNYGFRLLHPHTRAIIPLTSLNIRYDAVTVSTAADIPAGAILQYAFHGGTTGQSPGRLTGPRGCLRDSQGDIISFTLNSEVIRMDNYCVMFEITL
;
A
#
# COMPACT_ATOMS: atom_id res chain seq x y z
N MET A 1 -47.22 34.16 -22.77
CA MET A 1 -47.18 32.69 -22.82
C MET A 1 -46.53 32.24 -21.55
N ALA A 2 -47.30 31.58 -20.68
CA ALA A 2 -46.82 31.16 -19.37
C ALA A 2 -45.81 30.04 -19.54
N GLU A 3 -44.71 30.13 -18.85
CA GLU A 3 -43.67 29.13 -18.74
C GLU A 3 -44.27 27.81 -18.25
N LEU A 4 -44.40 26.84 -19.14
CA LEU A 4 -44.71 25.47 -18.83
C LEU A 4 -43.38 24.73 -18.49
N ASN A 5 -42.94 24.86 -17.24
CA ASN A 5 -41.86 23.97 -16.74
C ASN A 5 -42.42 23.10 -15.58
N PRO A 6 -43.32 22.17 -15.89
CA PRO A 6 -43.91 21.32 -14.90
C PRO A 6 -42.89 20.27 -14.42
N PRO A 7 -43.02 19.71 -13.21
CA PRO A 7 -42.12 18.68 -12.70
C PRO A 7 -42.01 17.49 -13.65
N LEU A 8 -40.83 16.82 -13.59
CA LEU A 8 -40.61 15.55 -14.28
C LEU A 8 -41.71 14.53 -13.91
N GLY A 9 -42.30 13.89 -14.93
CA GLY A 9 -43.39 12.93 -14.73
C GLY A 9 -44.79 13.47 -14.95
N THR A 10 -44.97 14.80 -15.26
CA THR A 10 -46.27 15.36 -15.63
C THR A 10 -46.71 14.85 -16.97
N THR A 11 -47.94 14.30 -17.07
CA THR A 11 -48.45 13.57 -18.24
C THR A 11 -49.71 14.22 -18.84
N THR A 12 -49.83 15.56 -18.85
CA THR A 12 -50.87 16.20 -19.61
C THR A 12 -50.69 15.99 -21.11
N PRO A 13 -51.75 15.92 -21.94
CA PRO A 13 -51.63 15.65 -23.37
C PRO A 13 -50.69 16.63 -24.09
N GLU A 14 -50.70 17.92 -23.72
CA GLU A 14 -49.85 18.94 -24.32
C GLU A 14 -48.38 18.73 -23.97
N ILE A 15 -48.09 18.39 -22.73
CA ILE A 15 -46.71 18.11 -22.24
C ILE A 15 -46.18 16.80 -22.81
N PHE A 16 -47.07 15.81 -22.94
CA PHE A 16 -46.71 14.53 -23.58
C PHE A 16 -46.34 14.77 -25.05
N LEU A 17 -47.14 15.55 -25.79
CA LEU A 17 -46.89 15.87 -27.20
C LEU A 17 -45.59 16.67 -27.37
N ASP A 18 -45.32 17.64 -26.50
CA ASP A 18 -44.08 18.42 -26.51
C ASP A 18 -42.86 17.53 -26.25
N ASN A 19 -42.94 16.60 -25.27
CA ASN A 19 -41.89 15.62 -25.03
C ASN A 19 -41.62 14.69 -26.19
N VAL A 20 -42.68 14.23 -26.88
CA VAL A 20 -42.55 13.37 -28.06
C VAL A 20 -41.86 14.12 -29.18
N LYS A 21 -42.23 15.37 -29.42
CA LYS A 21 -41.59 16.23 -30.46
C LYS A 21 -40.12 16.44 -30.15
N ARG A 22 -39.76 16.80 -28.93
CA ARG A 22 -38.36 16.98 -28.51
C ARG A 22 -37.57 15.70 -28.60
N ALA A 23 -38.15 14.56 -28.21
CA ALA A 23 -37.50 13.27 -28.32
C ALA A 23 -37.29 12.88 -29.81
N ASP A 24 -38.23 13.17 -30.69
CA ASP A 24 -38.09 12.94 -32.13
C ASP A 24 -37.01 13.83 -32.73
N GLU A 25 -36.97 15.12 -32.39
CA GLU A 25 -35.91 16.04 -32.81
C GLU A 25 -34.55 15.62 -32.28
N LEU A 26 -34.47 15.12 -31.01
CA LEU A 26 -33.21 14.65 -30.43
C LEU A 26 -32.64 13.42 -31.16
N VAL A 27 -33.53 12.51 -31.58
CA VAL A 27 -33.15 11.22 -32.20
C VAL A 27 -33.03 11.34 -33.71
N ASN A 28 -34.02 11.96 -34.36
CA ASN A 28 -34.15 11.99 -35.82
C ASN A 28 -33.80 13.33 -36.46
N GLY A 29 -33.66 14.40 -35.67
CA GLY A 29 -33.32 15.72 -36.13
C GLY A 29 -31.96 15.85 -36.80
N PRO A 30 -31.70 16.95 -37.53
CA PRO A 30 -30.38 17.24 -38.11
C PRO A 30 -29.32 17.40 -37.04
N ALA A 31 -28.03 17.39 -37.41
CA ALA A 31 -26.95 17.68 -36.46
C ALA A 31 -27.13 19.10 -35.89
N GLY A 32 -27.13 19.20 -34.56
CA GLY A 32 -27.38 20.45 -33.83
C GLY A 32 -27.75 20.17 -32.38
N THR A 33 -28.41 21.15 -31.76
CA THR A 33 -28.88 21.03 -30.36
C THR A 33 -30.38 21.24 -30.29
N VAL A 34 -31.02 20.58 -29.36
CA VAL A 34 -32.43 20.74 -28.96
C VAL A 34 -32.49 21.12 -27.50
N ASP A 35 -33.20 22.18 -27.15
CA ASP A 35 -33.32 22.58 -25.76
C ASP A 35 -34.16 21.59 -24.94
N ASP A 36 -33.68 21.21 -23.75
CA ASP A 36 -34.50 20.51 -22.77
C ASP A 36 -35.62 21.43 -22.26
N ARG A 37 -36.50 20.91 -21.39
CA ARG A 37 -37.60 21.72 -20.84
C ARG A 37 -37.13 22.92 -19.99
N GLY A 38 -35.90 22.89 -19.49
CA GLY A 38 -35.25 23.95 -18.72
C GLY A 38 -34.55 24.99 -19.62
N GLY A 39 -34.59 24.84 -20.96
CA GLY A 39 -33.87 25.69 -21.89
C GLY A 39 -32.38 25.39 -21.99
N LYS A 40 -31.93 24.20 -21.52
CA LYS A 40 -30.55 23.78 -21.63
C LYS A 40 -30.38 22.98 -22.95
N PRO A 41 -29.42 23.35 -23.82
CA PRO A 41 -29.20 22.64 -25.07
C PRO A 41 -28.63 21.23 -24.85
N LEU A 42 -29.23 20.26 -25.52
CA LEU A 42 -28.78 18.87 -25.62
C LEU A 42 -28.40 18.58 -27.08
N ASP A 43 -27.28 17.93 -27.29
CA ASP A 43 -26.85 17.50 -28.62
C ASP A 43 -27.82 16.47 -29.20
N THR A 44 -28.23 16.66 -30.47
CA THR A 44 -28.96 15.61 -31.21
C THR A 44 -28.06 14.39 -31.42
N TRP A 45 -28.69 13.24 -31.66
CA TRP A 45 -27.94 11.99 -31.91
C TRP A 45 -26.93 12.16 -33.06
N ARG A 46 -27.33 12.87 -34.13
CA ARG A 46 -26.42 13.14 -35.26
C ARG A 46 -25.28 14.07 -34.89
N GLN A 47 -25.52 15.04 -34.01
CA GLN A 47 -24.45 15.91 -33.50
C GLN A 47 -23.46 15.14 -32.63
N MET A 48 -23.95 14.25 -31.78
CA MET A 48 -23.07 13.38 -30.97
C MET A 48 -22.24 12.41 -31.84
N MET A 49 -22.86 11.88 -32.91
CA MET A 49 -22.13 11.03 -33.86
C MET A 49 -21.08 11.83 -34.62
N ALA A 50 -21.38 13.05 -35.07
CA ALA A 50 -20.42 13.93 -35.75
C ALA A 50 -19.23 14.28 -34.81
N LYS A 51 -19.50 14.64 -33.58
CA LYS A 51 -18.43 14.87 -32.54
C LYS A 51 -17.60 13.63 -32.29
N ASN A 52 -18.22 12.44 -32.21
CA ASN A 52 -17.53 11.18 -32.07
C ASN A 52 -16.65 10.85 -33.29
N ASP A 53 -17.15 11.11 -34.49
CA ASP A 53 -16.39 10.90 -35.72
C ASP A 53 -15.21 11.89 -35.82
N GLU A 54 -15.39 13.13 -35.38
CA GLU A 54 -14.30 14.11 -35.26
C GLU A 54 -13.21 13.61 -34.25
N VAL A 55 -13.61 13.13 -33.09
CA VAL A 55 -12.68 12.54 -32.11
C VAL A 55 -11.98 11.30 -32.71
N ARG A 56 -12.70 10.42 -33.41
CA ARG A 56 -12.10 9.25 -34.07
C ARG A 56 -11.12 9.68 -35.18
N GLN A 57 -11.49 10.67 -36.01
CA GLN A 57 -10.59 11.18 -37.05
C GLN A 57 -9.33 11.82 -36.45
N ASN A 58 -9.40 12.43 -35.29
CA ASN A 58 -8.24 12.97 -34.57
C ASN A 58 -7.39 11.90 -33.90
N LEU A 59 -7.97 10.74 -33.55
CA LEU A 59 -7.25 9.60 -32.94
C LEU A 59 -6.59 8.69 -33.98
N ILE A 60 -7.14 8.57 -35.20
CA ILE A 60 -6.60 7.69 -36.25
C ILE A 60 -5.15 8.06 -36.63
N PRO A 61 -4.76 9.32 -36.80
CA PRO A 61 -3.37 9.68 -37.09
C PRO A 61 -2.39 9.39 -35.97
N LEU A 62 -2.84 9.41 -34.71
CA LEU A 62 -2.02 9.10 -33.53
C LEU A 62 -1.75 7.60 -33.40
N SER A 63 -2.60 6.74 -33.99
CA SER A 63 -2.45 5.28 -33.96
C SER A 63 -1.75 4.73 -35.21
N LYS A 64 -1.62 5.51 -36.27
CA LYS A 64 -1.04 5.07 -37.53
C LYS A 64 0.45 5.32 -37.56
N GLN A 65 1.23 4.26 -37.69
CA GLN A 65 2.68 4.32 -37.85
C GLN A 65 3.06 4.06 -39.29
N TYR A 66 3.92 4.91 -39.83
CA TYR A 66 4.41 4.78 -41.21
C TYR A 66 5.81 4.23 -41.26
N MET A 67 6.11 3.38 -42.23
CA MET A 67 7.41 2.76 -42.39
C MET A 67 8.54 3.72 -42.77
N ASN A 68 8.19 4.84 -43.43
CA ASN A 68 9.10 5.92 -43.79
C ASN A 68 8.31 7.23 -44.05
N GLU A 69 9.02 8.35 -44.13
CA GLU A 69 8.46 9.67 -44.32
C GLU A 69 7.69 9.78 -45.66
N ALA A 70 8.21 9.15 -46.72
CA ALA A 70 7.55 9.18 -48.02
C ALA A 70 6.14 8.52 -48.00
N ALA A 71 6.01 7.42 -47.23
CA ALA A 71 4.72 6.76 -47.03
C ALA A 71 3.74 7.62 -46.23
N ALA A 72 4.24 8.32 -45.22
CA ALA A 72 3.45 9.24 -44.42
C ALA A 72 3.02 10.49 -45.27
N GLN A 73 3.95 11.02 -46.08
CA GLN A 73 3.65 12.15 -46.97
C GLN A 73 2.66 11.74 -48.09
N ALA A 74 2.74 10.54 -48.63
CA ALA A 74 1.79 10.02 -49.59
C ALA A 74 0.36 9.88 -49.02
N ASP A 75 0.24 9.67 -47.70
CA ASP A 75 -1.04 9.55 -46.98
C ASP A 75 -1.47 10.86 -46.30
N ILE A 76 -0.86 11.99 -46.67
CA ILE A 76 -1.00 13.28 -45.99
C ILE A 76 -2.48 13.76 -45.93
N ALA A 77 -3.29 13.39 -46.90
CA ALA A 77 -4.72 13.72 -46.97
C ALA A 77 -5.51 13.11 -45.78
N ASN A 78 -5.00 12.03 -45.19
CA ASN A 78 -5.58 11.34 -44.04
C ASN A 78 -4.95 11.78 -42.70
N ILE A 79 -4.01 12.72 -42.72
CA ILE A 79 -3.39 13.31 -41.52
C ILE A 79 -3.89 14.74 -41.41
N PRO A 80 -4.79 15.10 -40.48
CA PRO A 80 -5.34 16.45 -40.40
C PRO A 80 -4.25 17.52 -40.26
N VAL A 81 -4.48 18.67 -40.87
CA VAL A 81 -3.57 19.83 -40.77
C VAL A 81 -3.44 20.26 -39.32
N GLY A 82 -2.21 20.43 -38.86
CA GLY A 82 -1.89 20.76 -37.45
C GLY A 82 -1.82 19.55 -36.53
N SER A 83 -2.09 18.33 -36.98
CA SER A 83 -1.93 17.12 -36.20
C SER A 83 -0.57 16.44 -36.41
N THR A 84 -0.16 15.60 -35.47
CA THR A 84 1.10 14.84 -35.54
C THR A 84 0.85 13.40 -35.96
N THR A 85 1.87 12.77 -36.53
CA THR A 85 1.92 11.36 -36.87
C THR A 85 3.31 10.80 -36.60
N TYR A 86 3.45 9.48 -36.63
CA TYR A 86 4.69 8.80 -36.30
C TYR A 86 5.24 8.03 -37.49
N VAL A 87 6.53 8.22 -37.75
CA VAL A 87 7.28 7.52 -38.79
C VAL A 87 8.33 6.67 -38.11
N ARG A 88 8.49 5.43 -38.54
CA ARG A 88 9.50 4.51 -37.95
C ARG A 88 10.87 5.15 -38.01
N SER A 89 11.51 5.24 -36.84
CA SER A 89 12.84 5.84 -36.72
C SER A 89 13.93 4.92 -37.27
N GLN A 90 14.95 5.51 -37.86
CA GLN A 90 16.20 4.81 -38.21
C GLN A 90 17.19 4.85 -37.04
N ASP A 91 16.89 5.61 -36.00
CA ASP A 91 17.69 5.69 -34.77
C ASP A 91 17.41 4.47 -33.89
N VAL A 92 18.44 3.73 -33.52
CA VAL A 92 18.34 2.53 -32.66
C VAL A 92 17.73 2.82 -31.27
N TRP A 93 17.76 4.10 -30.85
CA TRP A 93 17.25 4.55 -29.57
C TRP A 93 15.80 5.04 -29.62
N ALA A 94 15.22 5.11 -30.82
CA ALA A 94 13.87 5.58 -31.03
C ALA A 94 13.04 4.56 -31.84
N LEU A 95 11.80 4.33 -31.39
CA LEU A 95 10.82 3.51 -32.12
C LEU A 95 10.26 4.27 -33.30
N ALA A 96 9.96 5.56 -33.12
CA ALA A 96 9.39 6.43 -34.13
C ALA A 96 9.81 7.88 -33.93
N ASP A 97 9.93 8.59 -35.03
CA ASP A 97 10.09 10.04 -35.11
C ASP A 97 8.70 10.70 -35.32
N GLU A 98 8.43 11.79 -34.60
CA GLU A 98 7.17 12.51 -34.70
C GLU A 98 7.26 13.59 -35.80
N TYR A 99 6.25 13.62 -36.68
CA TYR A 99 6.07 14.61 -37.72
C TYR A 99 4.72 15.32 -37.58
N MET A 100 4.65 16.58 -37.95
CA MET A 100 3.44 17.38 -37.95
C MET A 100 3.03 17.70 -39.39
N ASN A 101 1.74 17.57 -39.73
CA ASN A 101 1.20 18.06 -41.02
C ASN A 101 1.05 19.59 -40.95
N ASN A 102 1.95 20.29 -41.59
CA ASN A 102 1.90 21.74 -41.72
C ASN A 102 1.43 22.13 -43.13
N GLY A 103 0.11 22.31 -43.28
CA GLY A 103 -0.50 22.74 -44.55
C GLY A 103 -0.31 21.76 -45.71
N GLY A 104 -0.28 20.46 -45.49
CA GLY A 104 -0.13 19.42 -46.52
C GLY A 104 1.32 18.92 -46.70
N THR A 105 2.25 19.41 -45.88
CA THR A 105 3.66 18.96 -45.87
C THR A 105 4.02 18.49 -44.46
N LEU A 106 4.64 17.31 -44.36
CA LEU A 106 5.15 16.79 -43.11
C LEU A 106 6.42 17.54 -42.71
N GLN A 107 6.47 17.95 -41.44
CA GLN A 107 7.64 18.58 -40.84
C GLN A 107 8.01 17.83 -39.56
N PRO A 108 9.30 17.45 -39.35
CA PRO A 108 9.73 16.80 -38.14
C PRO A 108 9.57 17.74 -36.93
N THR A 109 9.00 17.25 -35.86
CA THR A 109 8.85 18.03 -34.59
C THR A 109 10.10 17.99 -33.74
N GLY A 110 11.05 17.10 -34.05
CA GLY A 110 12.23 16.82 -33.23
C GLY A 110 11.96 15.91 -32.01
N ARG A 111 10.69 15.54 -31.79
CA ARG A 111 10.32 14.58 -30.73
C ARG A 111 10.45 13.16 -31.24
N LYS A 112 10.84 12.25 -30.34
CA LYS A 112 11.03 10.85 -30.66
C LYS A 112 10.31 9.98 -29.62
N MET A 113 9.72 8.89 -30.06
CA MET A 113 9.23 7.83 -29.19
C MET A 113 10.40 6.92 -28.83
N PRO A 114 10.77 6.75 -27.56
CA PRO A 114 11.92 5.93 -27.18
C PRO A 114 11.70 4.46 -27.57
N SER A 115 12.77 3.78 -28.02
CA SER A 115 12.73 2.34 -28.26
C SER A 115 12.63 1.57 -26.94
N GLN A 116 12.11 0.34 -27.00
CA GLN A 116 12.09 -0.54 -25.81
C GLN A 116 13.52 -0.80 -25.32
N GLU A 117 14.50 -0.81 -26.20
CA GLU A 117 15.91 -1.00 -25.87
C GLU A 117 16.46 0.20 -25.07
N LEU A 118 16.13 1.42 -25.47
CA LEU A 118 16.48 2.62 -24.69
C LEU A 118 15.80 2.62 -23.31
N VAL A 119 14.52 2.26 -23.25
CA VAL A 119 13.79 2.13 -21.99
C VAL A 119 14.41 1.06 -21.10
N ASN A 120 14.79 -0.08 -21.66
CA ASN A 120 15.47 -1.15 -20.94
C ASN A 120 16.84 -0.69 -20.43
N ILE A 121 17.65 -0.05 -21.27
CA ILE A 121 18.97 0.49 -20.89
C ILE A 121 18.82 1.56 -19.80
N MET A 122 17.87 2.48 -19.93
CA MET A 122 17.57 3.47 -18.90
C MET A 122 17.12 2.80 -17.60
N THR A 123 16.27 1.77 -17.71
CA THR A 123 15.81 0.99 -16.57
C THR A 123 16.96 0.21 -15.93
N ASP A 124 17.82 -0.41 -16.74
CA ASP A 124 18.97 -1.16 -16.25
C ASP A 124 20.06 -0.23 -15.69
N LEU A 125 20.28 0.93 -16.31
CA LEU A 125 21.15 1.97 -15.78
C LEU A 125 20.60 2.52 -14.46
N PHE A 126 19.31 2.76 -14.39
CA PHE A 126 18.60 3.17 -13.17
C PHE A 126 18.74 2.09 -12.08
N ARG A 127 18.47 0.82 -12.43
CA ARG A 127 18.64 -0.33 -11.53
C ARG A 127 20.10 -0.57 -11.15
N ALA A 128 21.03 -0.50 -12.08
CA ALA A 128 22.46 -0.67 -11.81
C ALA A 128 23.02 0.46 -10.94
N THR A 129 22.55 1.69 -11.14
CA THR A 129 22.97 2.84 -10.34
C THR A 129 22.35 2.80 -8.93
N PHE A 130 21.15 2.25 -8.78
CA PHE A 130 20.36 2.34 -7.55
C PHE A 130 20.32 1.05 -6.71
N SER A 131 20.56 -0.15 -7.27
CA SER A 131 20.36 -1.40 -6.53
C SER A 131 21.60 -2.24 -6.29
N GLN A 132 22.62 -2.15 -7.16
CA GLN A 132 23.79 -3.05 -7.05
C GLN A 132 24.94 -2.52 -6.20
N ASN A 133 24.94 -1.24 -5.84
CA ASN A 133 26.01 -0.59 -5.10
C ASN A 133 25.54 0.07 -3.78
N ALA A 134 24.30 -0.13 -3.38
CA ALA A 134 23.86 0.31 -2.07
C ALA A 134 24.52 -0.57 -1.00
N PRO A 135 25.22 -0.02 -0.01
CA PRO A 135 25.79 -0.81 1.09
C PRO A 135 24.72 -1.49 1.92
N ALA A 136 25.15 -2.46 2.72
CA ALA A 136 24.26 -3.15 3.65
C ALA A 136 23.47 -2.13 4.51
N GLY A 137 22.15 -2.26 4.52
CA GLY A 137 21.26 -1.36 5.24
C GLY A 137 20.71 -0.18 4.43
N MET A 138 21.01 -0.08 3.12
CA MET A 138 20.54 1.00 2.24
C MET A 138 19.72 0.45 1.08
N SER A 139 18.51 0.99 0.88
CA SER A 139 17.67 0.68 -0.28
C SER A 139 18.06 1.47 -1.53
N LEU A 140 18.66 2.64 -1.32
CA LEU A 140 19.09 3.55 -2.38
C LEU A 140 20.27 4.36 -1.88
N ALA A 141 21.37 4.46 -2.66
CA ALA A 141 22.48 5.32 -2.34
C ALA A 141 23.07 5.99 -3.59
N PHE A 142 23.27 7.30 -3.51
CA PHE A 142 24.07 8.07 -4.46
C PHE A 142 25.46 8.23 -3.88
N MET A 143 26.47 7.83 -4.63
CA MET A 143 27.87 7.94 -4.25
C MET A 143 28.60 8.92 -5.14
N ASP A 144 29.61 9.57 -4.58
CA ASP A 144 30.58 10.34 -5.37
C ASP A 144 31.59 9.42 -6.08
N GLU A 145 32.45 10.00 -6.90
CA GLU A 145 33.50 9.25 -7.65
C GLU A 145 34.48 8.51 -6.71
N ARG A 146 34.50 8.85 -5.41
CA ARG A 146 35.34 8.20 -4.39
C ARG A 146 34.56 7.17 -3.57
N LYS A 147 33.35 6.78 -4.00
CA LYS A 147 32.45 5.84 -3.32
C LYS A 147 31.99 6.29 -1.92
N ASN A 148 31.96 7.61 -1.64
CA ASN A 148 31.33 8.14 -0.44
C ASN A 148 29.86 8.43 -0.72
N TYR A 149 29.01 8.25 0.29
CA TYR A 149 27.58 8.56 0.16
C TYR A 149 27.34 10.05 0.02
N SER A 150 26.63 10.41 -1.02
CA SER A 150 26.10 11.76 -1.14
C SER A 150 24.69 11.86 -0.56
N VAL A 151 23.84 10.87 -0.87
CA VAL A 151 22.45 10.77 -0.40
C VAL A 151 22.04 9.31 -0.47
N GLY A 152 21.20 8.85 0.44
CA GLY A 152 20.64 7.52 0.39
C GLY A 152 19.32 7.40 1.12
N LEU A 153 18.59 6.32 0.81
CA LEU A 153 17.46 5.84 1.57
C LEU A 153 17.87 4.52 2.22
N ASP A 154 17.70 4.39 3.53
CA ASP A 154 17.91 3.11 4.18
C ASP A 154 16.72 2.15 3.95
N GLU A 155 16.87 0.91 4.42
CA GLU A 155 15.83 -0.12 4.27
C GLU A 155 14.55 0.21 5.05
N ALA A 156 14.60 1.12 6.02
CA ALA A 156 13.44 1.64 6.74
C ALA A 156 12.81 2.86 6.05
N GLY A 157 13.29 3.23 4.85
CA GLY A 157 12.80 4.38 4.10
C GLY A 157 13.28 5.74 4.63
N ARG A 158 14.26 5.76 5.55
CA ARG A 158 14.82 7.00 6.08
C ARG A 158 15.83 7.57 5.11
N LEU A 159 15.74 8.88 4.84
CA LEU A 159 16.70 9.58 4.00
C LEU A 159 17.99 9.85 4.78
N LEU A 160 19.08 9.26 4.35
CA LEU A 160 20.42 9.46 4.87
C LEU A 160 21.19 10.36 3.91
N ALA A 161 21.60 11.54 4.36
CA ALA A 161 22.40 12.45 3.57
C ALA A 161 23.76 12.65 4.25
N GLY A 162 24.82 12.17 3.63
CA GLY A 162 26.20 12.49 4.04
C GLY A 162 26.55 13.93 3.69
N TRP A 163 25.90 14.50 2.66
CA TRP A 163 26.14 15.84 2.14
C TRP A 163 24.85 16.49 1.68
N ILE A 164 24.65 17.77 2.05
CA ILE A 164 23.55 18.58 1.54
C ILE A 164 24.12 19.68 0.65
N LYS A 165 23.81 19.63 -0.65
CA LYS A 165 24.13 20.66 -1.63
C LYS A 165 22.83 21.20 -2.22
N ALA A 166 22.41 22.36 -1.77
CA ALA A 166 21.06 22.84 -2.02
C ALA A 166 21.01 24.20 -2.74
N ASN A 167 20.18 24.39 -3.78
CA ASN A 167 20.09 25.65 -4.57
C ASN A 167 18.93 26.61 -4.25
N LYS A 168 17.98 26.31 -3.39
CA LYS A 168 17.04 27.27 -2.73
C LYS A 168 16.02 26.56 -1.81
N ALA A 169 16.20 26.70 -0.52
CA ALA A 169 15.13 26.48 0.45
C ALA A 169 15.34 27.44 1.63
N GLU A 170 14.26 27.98 2.20
CA GLU A 170 14.30 28.80 3.41
C GLU A 170 13.73 27.99 4.58
N LEU A 171 14.59 27.56 5.51
CA LEU A 171 14.21 26.84 6.72
C LEU A 171 14.09 27.83 7.89
N LYS A 172 12.91 27.93 8.51
CA LYS A 172 12.72 28.77 9.70
C LYS A 172 13.08 28.06 11.02
N LYS A 173 13.06 26.73 11.03
CA LYS A 173 13.42 25.92 12.21
C LYS A 173 13.93 24.54 11.75
N LEU A 174 15.10 24.14 12.21
CA LEU A 174 15.64 22.80 12.07
C LEU A 174 15.65 22.15 13.46
N SER A 175 15.00 21.00 13.64
CA SER A 175 15.08 20.20 14.85
C SER A 175 15.93 18.95 14.53
N ALA A 176 17.03 18.74 15.28
CA ALA A 176 17.97 17.66 15.03
C ALA A 176 18.44 17.04 16.35
N ASP A 177 17.67 16.10 16.88
CA ASP A 177 18.00 15.48 18.17
C ASP A 177 19.22 14.53 18.09
N GLU A 178 19.54 13.98 16.91
CA GLU A 178 20.69 13.09 16.69
C GLU A 178 21.88 13.76 15.99
N PHE A 179 21.71 14.94 15.40
CA PHE A 179 22.75 15.61 14.62
C PHE A 179 23.95 16.06 15.46
N ILE A 180 23.76 16.27 16.75
CA ILE A 180 24.76 16.88 17.65
C ILE A 180 25.59 15.86 18.39
N SER A 181 25.10 14.68 18.68
CA SER A 181 25.80 13.70 19.54
C SER A 181 27.02 13.06 18.88
N SER A 182 27.04 12.90 17.55
CA SER A 182 28.14 12.27 16.83
C SER A 182 29.19 13.26 16.26
N ILE A 183 28.82 14.54 16.09
CA ILE A 183 29.68 15.55 15.42
C ILE A 183 30.54 16.32 16.41
N ILE A 184 30.08 16.54 17.63
CA ILE A 184 30.78 17.39 18.61
C ILE A 184 31.83 16.63 19.43
N SER A 185 31.86 15.31 19.38
CA SER A 185 32.77 14.52 20.22
C SER A 185 34.25 14.50 19.82
N SER A 186 34.66 15.02 18.65
CA SER A 186 36.01 14.79 18.15
C SER A 186 36.77 15.97 17.53
N SER A 187 36.27 17.23 17.47
CA SER A 187 37.00 18.32 16.77
C SER A 187 36.88 19.66 17.42
N ARG A 188 38.01 20.40 17.47
CA ARG A 188 38.06 21.79 17.86
C ARG A 188 37.45 22.66 16.77
N LEU A 189 36.45 23.45 17.13
CA LEU A 189 35.93 24.53 16.30
C LEU A 189 36.65 25.83 16.62
N ASN A 190 37.46 26.37 15.70
CA ASN A 190 38.09 27.69 15.83
C ASN A 190 37.31 28.72 15.02
N ILE A 191 36.77 29.71 15.68
CA ILE A 191 36.00 30.80 15.08
C ILE A 191 36.78 32.09 15.21
N GLY A 192 37.67 32.38 14.25
CA GLY A 192 38.49 33.59 14.29
C GLY A 192 39.21 33.80 15.63
N ASN A 193 39.07 34.98 16.23
CA ASN A 193 39.59 35.28 17.58
C ASN A 193 38.63 34.89 18.72
N SER A 194 37.58 34.16 18.44
CA SER A 194 36.56 33.72 19.42
C SER A 194 36.74 32.25 19.74
N ALA A 195 36.63 31.89 21.01
CA ALA A 195 36.74 30.49 21.45
C ALA A 195 35.37 29.86 21.56
N LEU A 196 35.26 28.63 21.02
CA LEU A 196 34.11 27.75 21.31
C LEU A 196 34.31 27.21 22.74
N SER A 197 33.44 27.56 23.66
CA SER A 197 33.41 26.95 24.98
C SER A 197 32.20 26.02 25.12
N VAL A 198 32.46 24.77 25.41
CA VAL A 198 31.43 23.87 25.95
C VAL A 198 31.24 24.27 27.40
N VAL A 199 30.27 25.12 27.70
CA VAL A 199 30.10 25.70 29.03
C VAL A 199 28.86 25.08 29.72
N ALA A 200 28.93 25.04 31.02
CA ALA A 200 27.90 24.58 31.95
C ALA A 200 26.68 25.53 32.08
N ASP A 201 26.29 26.23 31.00
CA ASP A 201 25.19 27.19 30.97
C ASP A 201 23.83 26.55 30.56
N GLY A 202 23.79 25.22 30.51
CA GLY A 202 22.59 24.47 30.07
C GLY A 202 22.54 24.20 28.58
N ASN A 203 23.51 24.68 27.80
CA ASN A 203 23.65 24.38 26.36
C ASN A 203 24.66 23.25 26.13
N ALA A 204 24.51 22.51 25.02
CA ALA A 204 25.51 21.57 24.57
C ALA A 204 26.70 22.26 23.89
N VAL A 205 26.42 23.36 23.18
CA VAL A 205 27.40 24.20 22.50
C VAL A 205 26.95 25.64 22.60
N SER A 206 27.87 26.54 22.96
CA SER A 206 27.63 27.97 22.96
C SER A 206 28.81 28.72 22.30
N VAL A 207 28.48 29.67 21.46
CA VAL A 207 29.45 30.51 20.78
C VAL A 207 29.22 31.96 21.18
N TYR A 208 30.28 32.61 21.66
CA TYR A 208 30.24 33.98 22.13
C TYR A 208 31.16 34.89 21.25
N ASP A 209 30.78 36.14 21.08
CA ASP A 209 31.65 37.13 20.44
C ASP A 209 32.77 37.59 21.39
N THR A 210 33.64 38.42 20.90
CA THR A 210 34.77 39.00 21.68
C THR A 210 34.33 39.80 22.89
N LEU A 211 33.07 40.23 22.94
CA LEU A 211 32.47 40.93 24.08
C LEU A 211 31.68 39.99 24.99
N LYS A 212 31.88 38.67 24.86
CA LYS A 212 31.19 37.61 25.63
C LYS A 212 29.66 37.60 25.47
N ARG A 213 29.12 38.14 24.38
CA ARG A 213 27.69 38.03 24.06
C ARG A 213 27.45 36.75 23.31
N LEU A 214 26.39 36.05 23.67
CA LEU A 214 26.00 34.78 23.02
C LEU A 214 25.64 35.01 21.55
N CYS A 215 26.42 34.44 20.64
CA CYS A 215 26.18 34.51 19.20
C CYS A 215 25.21 33.46 18.75
N PHE A 216 25.48 32.24 19.11
CA PHE A 216 24.52 31.13 19.01
C PHE A 216 24.82 30.07 20.07
N ALA A 217 23.81 29.28 20.40
CA ALA A 217 23.96 28.12 21.26
C ALA A 217 23.07 27.00 20.80
N ILE A 218 23.51 25.76 21.04
CA ILE A 218 22.71 24.59 20.88
C ILE A 218 22.50 24.01 22.30
N ASN A 219 21.27 23.95 22.75
CA ASN A 219 20.99 23.41 24.09
C ASN A 219 21.10 21.86 24.09
N LYS A 220 21.05 21.26 25.28
CA LYS A 220 21.12 19.80 25.48
C LYS A 220 19.97 19.03 24.85
N LYS A 221 18.90 19.73 24.37
CA LYS A 221 17.79 19.17 23.61
C LYS A 221 17.93 19.40 22.10
N GLY A 222 19.10 19.82 21.60
CA GLY A 222 19.36 20.06 20.18
C GLY A 222 18.79 21.37 19.62
N VAL A 223 18.17 22.22 20.43
CA VAL A 223 17.56 23.47 19.96
C VAL A 223 18.61 24.55 19.76
N LEU A 224 18.68 25.10 18.54
CA LEU A 224 19.54 26.23 18.19
C LEU A 224 18.95 27.54 18.72
N LYS A 225 19.72 28.28 19.52
CA LYS A 225 19.43 29.65 19.93
C LYS A 225 20.45 30.58 19.26
N SER A 226 19.99 31.58 18.53
CA SER A 226 20.85 32.58 17.90
C SER A 226 20.55 33.99 18.42
N GLY A 227 21.60 34.76 18.72
CA GLY A 227 21.54 36.21 18.89
C GLY A 227 22.00 36.93 17.62
N LYS A 228 22.06 38.26 17.64
CA LYS A 228 22.69 39.03 16.55
C LYS A 228 24.20 38.92 16.69
N ALA A 229 24.89 38.23 15.81
CA ALA A 229 26.32 38.18 15.70
C ALA A 229 26.80 38.14 14.25
N GLU A 230 27.86 38.88 13.94
CA GLU A 230 28.59 38.78 12.67
C GLU A 230 29.85 37.95 12.88
N ILE A 231 30.02 36.89 12.06
CA ILE A 231 31.14 35.94 12.15
C ILE A 231 31.99 36.06 10.90
N ASN A 232 33.29 36.41 11.06
CA ASN A 232 34.13 36.77 9.93
C ASN A 232 34.95 35.66 9.25
N ASN A 233 35.18 34.52 9.77
CA ASN A 233 35.64 33.30 9.06
C ASN A 233 35.48 32.08 9.95
N LEU A 234 34.84 31.03 9.44
CA LEU A 234 34.69 29.76 10.10
C LEU A 234 35.23 28.63 9.20
N THR A 235 36.26 27.93 9.65
CA THR A 235 36.77 26.75 8.93
C THR A 235 36.18 25.49 9.58
N ILE A 236 35.29 24.77 8.85
CA ILE A 236 34.56 23.64 9.38
C ILE A 236 34.93 22.34 8.62
N ALA A 237 36.12 22.22 8.15
CA ALA A 237 36.56 21.08 7.33
C ALA A 237 36.31 19.69 7.96
N SER A 238 36.24 19.59 9.29
CA SER A 238 36.11 18.33 10.00
C SER A 238 34.75 18.08 10.63
N ILE A 239 33.88 19.08 10.75
CA ILE A 239 32.59 18.95 11.49
C ILE A 239 31.48 18.40 10.59
N LEU A 240 31.54 18.66 9.29
CA LEU A 240 30.49 18.26 8.35
C LEU A 240 30.98 17.30 7.25
N GLY A 241 32.16 16.69 7.41
CA GLY A 241 32.73 15.87 6.32
C GLY A 241 33.01 16.67 5.04
N LEU A 242 33.18 18.00 5.15
CA LEU A 242 33.44 18.88 4.03
C LEU A 242 34.89 18.69 3.51
N PRO A 243 35.15 18.85 2.20
CA PRO A 243 36.52 18.83 1.68
C PRO A 243 37.44 19.76 2.46
N ALA A 244 38.71 19.38 2.59
CA ALA A 244 39.72 20.14 3.36
C ALA A 244 39.88 21.63 2.97
N ASN A 245 39.32 22.02 1.82
CA ASN A 245 39.33 23.37 1.26
C ASN A 245 37.96 24.09 1.36
N ALA A 246 36.96 23.52 2.03
CA ALA A 246 35.70 24.22 2.27
C ALA A 246 35.92 25.30 3.36
N SER A 247 35.54 26.52 3.07
CA SER A 247 35.62 27.63 4.00
C SER A 247 34.27 28.29 4.21
N ILE A 248 34.03 28.74 5.45
CA ILE A 248 32.94 29.64 5.78
C ILE A 248 33.49 31.04 5.78
N SER A 249 32.91 31.91 4.98
CA SER A 249 33.28 33.31 4.92
C SER A 249 32.07 34.17 5.26
N THR A 250 32.25 35.08 6.19
CA THR A 250 31.25 36.11 6.52
C THR A 250 31.35 37.34 5.64
N ALA A 251 32.40 37.45 4.81
CA ALA A 251 32.58 38.57 3.92
C ALA A 251 31.49 38.60 2.85
N THR A 252 30.48 39.41 3.10
CA THR A 252 29.65 40.12 2.14
C THR A 252 29.09 39.30 0.97
N PHE A 253 28.21 38.38 1.24
CA PHE A 253 27.11 38.12 0.30
C PHE A 253 25.90 38.92 0.76
N ARG A 254 25.43 39.83 -0.09
CA ARG A 254 24.48 40.94 0.15
C ARG A 254 23.45 40.71 1.26
N ASP A 255 22.96 39.48 1.48
CA ASP A 255 21.87 39.18 2.39
C ASP A 255 22.17 38.09 3.43
N PHE A 256 23.43 37.59 3.49
CA PHE A 256 23.80 36.51 4.41
C PHE A 256 24.66 37.00 5.56
N VAL A 257 24.40 36.49 6.77
CA VAL A 257 25.31 36.67 7.93
C VAL A 257 26.33 35.54 8.02
N MET A 258 25.98 34.36 7.41
CA MET A 258 26.89 33.22 7.34
C MET A 258 26.57 32.45 6.06
N ALA A 259 27.57 32.04 5.29
CA ALA A 259 27.38 31.23 4.10
C ALA A 259 28.57 30.27 3.88
N TRP A 260 28.22 29.03 3.51
CA TRP A 260 29.14 28.04 2.97
C TRP A 260 29.16 28.16 1.46
N ARG A 261 30.31 28.02 0.87
CA ARG A 261 30.50 28.19 -0.57
C ARG A 261 30.91 26.88 -1.22
N ASP A 262 30.49 26.69 -2.46
CA ASP A 262 30.98 25.60 -3.31
C ASP A 262 32.38 25.90 -3.86
N THR A 263 32.95 24.96 -4.60
CA THR A 263 34.28 25.09 -5.23
C THR A 263 34.35 26.21 -6.25
N LEU A 264 33.22 26.75 -6.71
CA LEU A 264 33.13 27.92 -7.60
C LEU A 264 32.84 29.22 -6.84
N ASN A 265 33.01 29.20 -5.52
CA ASN A 265 32.84 30.34 -4.63
C ASN A 265 31.41 30.92 -4.55
N ARG A 266 30.39 30.09 -4.88
CA ARG A 266 28.98 30.44 -4.81
C ARG A 266 28.40 30.02 -3.47
N PRO A 267 27.44 30.77 -2.85
CA PRO A 267 26.81 30.35 -1.61
C PRO A 267 26.02 29.06 -1.84
N ALA A 268 26.44 27.98 -1.21
CA ALA A 268 25.75 26.69 -1.25
C ALA A 268 24.72 26.58 -0.12
N VAL A 269 25.08 27.07 1.05
CA VAL A 269 24.22 27.09 2.26
C VAL A 269 24.52 28.35 3.05
N GLY A 270 23.53 28.95 3.72
CA GLY A 270 23.79 30.11 4.54
C GLY A 270 22.63 30.57 5.41
N ILE A 271 22.91 31.48 6.33
CA ILE A 271 21.92 32.17 7.15
C ILE A 271 21.85 33.63 6.66
N LYS A 272 20.68 34.08 6.25
CA LYS A 272 20.45 35.46 5.81
C LYS A 272 20.39 36.42 7.00
N LYS A 273 20.54 37.71 6.73
CA LYS A 273 20.39 38.81 7.73
C LYS A 273 18.99 38.79 8.38
N SER A 274 17.99 38.25 7.72
CA SER A 274 16.65 38.07 8.27
C SER A 274 16.54 36.92 9.27
N GLY A 275 17.61 36.15 9.52
CA GLY A 275 17.59 34.90 10.29
C GLY A 275 17.11 33.68 9.51
N ALA A 276 16.79 33.87 8.23
CA ALA A 276 16.35 32.75 7.38
C ALA A 276 17.53 31.89 6.92
N PHE A 277 17.39 30.58 6.98
CA PHE A 277 18.38 29.66 6.44
C PHE A 277 18.12 29.50 4.93
N ALA A 278 19.16 29.66 4.13
CA ALA A 278 19.10 29.51 2.68
C ALA A 278 20.11 28.46 2.23
N ALA A 279 19.61 27.51 1.47
CA ALA A 279 20.44 26.45 0.91
C ALA A 279 19.99 26.16 -0.52
N GLY A 280 20.91 25.75 -1.37
CA GLY A 280 20.64 25.44 -2.75
C GLY A 280 19.80 24.15 -2.92
N LYS A 281 20.07 23.09 -2.17
CA LYS A 281 19.24 21.86 -2.04
C LYS A 281 19.31 21.41 -0.59
N ILE A 282 18.19 21.04 0.04
CA ILE A 282 18.18 20.53 1.41
C ILE A 282 17.71 19.09 1.37
N GLU A 283 18.54 18.21 1.87
CA GLU A 283 18.24 16.82 2.13
C GLU A 283 18.56 16.56 3.60
N ALA A 284 17.53 16.39 4.42
CA ALA A 284 17.68 16.21 5.86
C ALA A 284 16.80 15.04 6.32
N ASN A 285 17.31 14.24 7.25
CA ASN A 285 16.56 13.15 7.84
C ASN A 285 15.34 13.60 8.66
N HIS A 286 15.39 14.80 9.22
CA HIS A 286 14.27 15.48 9.85
C HIS A 286 14.49 16.98 9.79
N GLY A 287 13.55 17.70 9.23
CA GLY A 287 13.55 19.16 9.21
C GLY A 287 12.13 19.70 9.21
N GLU A 288 11.82 20.64 10.08
CA GLU A 288 10.53 21.33 10.10
C GLU A 288 10.65 22.66 9.34
N VAL A 289 9.94 22.81 8.23
CA VAL A 289 9.95 24.02 7.40
C VAL A 289 8.59 24.72 7.50
N LYS A 290 8.58 25.94 8.04
CA LYS A 290 7.33 26.73 8.11
C LYS A 290 6.89 27.31 6.78
N SER A 291 7.81 27.60 5.88
CA SER A 291 7.47 27.98 4.50
C SER A 291 8.60 27.63 3.53
N LEU A 292 8.23 27.08 2.38
CA LEU A 292 9.12 26.75 1.28
C LEU A 292 8.74 27.61 0.06
N LYS A 293 9.71 28.38 -0.48
CA LYS A 293 9.57 29.08 -1.75
C LYS A 293 10.56 28.47 -2.74
N ALA A 294 10.08 27.87 -3.79
CA ALA A 294 10.88 27.26 -4.85
C ALA A 294 10.40 27.77 -6.22
N GLU A 295 11.32 28.02 -7.16
CA GLU A 295 10.97 28.36 -8.56
C GLU A 295 10.51 27.10 -9.31
N THR A 296 11.07 25.96 -8.97
CA THR A 296 10.62 24.65 -9.45
C THR A 296 10.72 23.69 -8.27
N LEU A 297 9.61 23.03 -7.96
CA LEU A 297 9.53 22.03 -6.91
C LEU A 297 9.22 20.69 -7.55
N GLU A 298 10.25 19.88 -7.83
CA GLU A 298 10.06 18.48 -8.17
C GLU A 298 9.92 17.68 -6.87
N VAL A 299 8.71 17.28 -6.55
CA VAL A 299 8.41 16.55 -5.33
C VAL A 299 7.78 15.24 -5.67
N LYS A 300 8.42 14.15 -5.28
CA LYS A 300 7.74 12.84 -5.24
C LYS A 300 6.70 12.77 -4.13
N ALA A 301 6.85 13.53 -3.06
CA ALA A 301 5.81 13.84 -2.08
C ALA A 301 6.18 15.11 -1.29
N ILE A 302 5.29 16.12 -1.23
CA ILE A 302 5.36 17.17 -0.22
C ILE A 302 4.52 16.70 0.96
N ILE A 303 5.20 16.44 2.06
CA ILE A 303 4.56 16.12 3.31
C ILE A 303 4.79 17.33 4.24
N SER A 304 3.99 18.42 4.05
CA SER A 304 3.96 19.49 5.05
C SER A 304 3.13 19.05 6.26
N PRO A 305 3.38 19.54 7.49
CA PRO A 305 2.50 19.27 8.63
C PRO A 305 1.05 19.66 8.37
N GLU A 306 0.81 20.73 7.59
CA GLU A 306 -0.54 21.11 7.17
C GLU A 306 -1.07 20.18 6.08
N PHE A 307 -0.25 19.73 5.14
CA PHE A 307 -0.63 18.74 4.13
C PHE A 307 -0.88 17.38 4.78
N LEU A 308 -0.05 16.98 5.75
CA LEU A 308 -0.27 15.76 6.54
C LEU A 308 -1.49 15.87 7.45
N ARG A 309 -1.73 17.04 8.06
CA ARG A 309 -2.98 17.32 8.75
C ARG A 309 -4.18 17.26 7.80
N TYR A 310 -4.06 17.85 6.62
CA TYR A 310 -5.11 17.83 5.60
C TYR A 310 -5.28 16.42 5.02
N PHE A 311 -4.18 15.71 4.78
CA PHE A 311 -4.18 14.33 4.30
C PHE A 311 -4.67 13.36 5.39
N ASN A 312 -4.22 13.52 6.61
CA ASN A 312 -4.75 12.79 7.77
C ASN A 312 -6.21 13.13 8.03
N GLN A 313 -6.60 14.39 7.96
CA GLN A 313 -8.02 14.78 8.01
C GLN A 313 -8.82 14.18 6.83
N SER A 314 -8.25 14.04 5.63
CA SER A 314 -8.92 13.39 4.51
C SER A 314 -8.98 11.86 4.68
N ILE A 315 -8.02 11.23 5.36
CA ILE A 315 -8.05 9.83 5.76
C ILE A 315 -9.01 9.64 6.94
N TYR A 316 -8.94 10.50 7.95
CA TYR A 316 -9.88 10.50 9.07
C TYR A 316 -11.31 10.83 8.64
N SER A 317 -11.51 11.67 7.61
CA SER A 317 -12.85 11.92 7.06
C SER A 317 -13.45 10.71 6.33
N ARG A 318 -12.64 9.68 6.03
CA ARG A 318 -13.12 8.40 5.47
C ARG A 318 -13.44 7.36 6.53
N LEU A 319 -12.92 7.52 7.74
CA LEU A 319 -13.21 6.64 8.87
C LEU A 319 -14.25 7.31 9.77
N PRO A 320 -15.21 6.56 10.32
CA PRO A 320 -16.09 7.06 11.37
C PRO A 320 -15.31 7.20 12.69
N ASP A 321 -15.89 7.92 13.66
CA ASP A 321 -15.33 8.02 15.03
C ASP A 321 -15.17 6.62 15.66
N ILE A 322 -16.13 5.72 15.41
CA ILE A 322 -16.09 4.32 15.80
C ILE A 322 -16.02 3.46 14.54
N ALA A 323 -14.83 2.97 14.23
CA ALA A 323 -14.55 2.05 13.14
C ALA A 323 -14.75 0.62 13.61
N HIS A 324 -15.81 -0.07 13.17
CA HIS A 324 -16.09 -1.42 13.61
C HIS A 324 -15.41 -2.45 12.71
N LYS A 325 -14.54 -3.27 13.31
CA LYS A 325 -13.89 -4.43 12.69
C LYS A 325 -14.60 -5.70 13.16
N ILE A 326 -15.00 -6.54 12.22
CA ILE A 326 -15.77 -7.77 12.47
C ILE A 326 -14.91 -8.98 12.10
N GLY A 327 -14.87 -9.98 12.98
CA GLY A 327 -14.25 -11.28 12.68
C GLY A 327 -15.34 -12.32 12.47
N TYR A 328 -15.47 -12.86 11.24
CA TYR A 328 -16.49 -13.86 10.97
C TYR A 328 -15.90 -15.10 10.33
N GLY A 329 -16.57 -16.23 10.47
CA GLY A 329 -16.12 -17.52 9.97
C GLY A 329 -16.29 -18.63 10.99
N GLN A 330 -15.34 -19.59 10.96
CA GLN A 330 -15.40 -20.78 11.82
C GLN A 330 -14.35 -20.76 12.95
N SER A 331 -13.89 -21.91 13.40
CA SER A 331 -13.04 -22.09 14.60
C SER A 331 -11.77 -21.22 14.60
N LEU A 332 -11.12 -21.02 13.46
CA LEU A 332 -9.92 -20.16 13.37
C LEU A 332 -10.27 -18.68 13.60
N ALA A 333 -11.42 -18.20 13.11
CA ALA A 333 -11.90 -16.87 13.41
C ALA A 333 -12.25 -16.73 14.90
N ALA A 334 -12.91 -17.71 15.47
CA ALA A 334 -13.33 -17.74 16.87
C ALA A 334 -12.18 -17.96 17.88
N GLY A 335 -10.96 -18.29 17.44
CA GLY A 335 -9.84 -18.58 18.33
C GLY A 335 -9.96 -19.90 19.08
N VAL A 336 -10.55 -20.92 18.46
CA VAL A 336 -10.67 -22.25 19.08
C VAL A 336 -9.30 -22.90 19.21
N ASN A 337 -9.01 -23.47 20.39
CA ASN A 337 -7.75 -24.14 20.76
C ASN A 337 -6.51 -23.23 20.75
N THR A 338 -6.66 -21.92 20.72
CA THR A 338 -5.55 -20.94 20.78
C THR A 338 -5.18 -20.58 22.25
N GLN A 339 -4.85 -21.58 23.04
CA GLN A 339 -4.47 -21.39 24.44
C GLN A 339 -3.03 -20.84 24.52
N ALA A 340 -2.71 -19.78 25.31
CA ALA A 340 -3.53 -18.96 26.19
C ALA A 340 -3.78 -17.57 25.57
N LEU A 341 -4.54 -16.70 26.29
CA LEU A 341 -4.75 -15.31 25.89
C LEU A 341 -3.41 -14.54 25.85
N ILE A 342 -3.22 -13.73 24.81
CA ILE A 342 -2.07 -12.83 24.61
C ILE A 342 -2.53 -11.38 24.82
N THR A 343 -3.68 -11.01 24.27
CA THR A 343 -4.24 -9.65 24.34
C THR A 343 -5.04 -9.47 25.64
N ILE A 344 -4.33 -9.38 26.76
CA ILE A 344 -4.90 -9.28 28.11
C ILE A 344 -4.93 -7.87 28.69
N ALA A 345 -4.33 -6.90 28.01
CA ALA A 345 -4.35 -5.48 28.37
C ALA A 345 -5.12 -4.67 27.34
N ALA A 346 -5.75 -3.60 27.79
CA ALA A 346 -6.47 -2.69 26.90
C ALA A 346 -5.55 -2.16 25.78
N LEU A 347 -6.09 -2.09 24.57
CA LEU A 347 -5.39 -1.64 23.38
C LEU A 347 -5.82 -0.21 23.02
N TYR A 348 -5.00 0.78 23.35
CA TYR A 348 -5.31 2.18 23.00
C TYR A 348 -6.76 2.55 23.38
N THR A 349 -7.51 3.14 22.45
CA THR A 349 -8.94 3.48 22.60
C THR A 349 -9.88 2.40 22.07
N ALA A 350 -9.37 1.21 21.75
CA ALA A 350 -10.19 0.13 21.20
C ALA A 350 -11.22 -0.39 22.21
N LEU A 351 -12.37 -0.77 21.70
CA LEU A 351 -13.51 -1.23 22.47
C LEU A 351 -14.02 -2.58 21.98
N ARG A 352 -14.73 -3.29 22.85
CA ARG A 352 -15.53 -4.46 22.56
C ARG A 352 -16.87 -4.38 23.30
N PHE A 353 -17.80 -5.26 22.94
CA PHE A 353 -19.03 -5.41 23.72
C PHE A 353 -18.75 -6.01 25.11
N ILE A 354 -19.58 -5.65 26.09
CA ILE A 354 -19.43 -6.12 27.48
C ILE A 354 -19.54 -7.63 27.60
N GLY A 355 -20.32 -8.28 26.74
CA GLY A 355 -20.49 -9.75 26.70
C GLY A 355 -19.25 -10.51 26.21
N GLY A 356 -18.20 -9.82 25.81
CA GLY A 356 -16.94 -10.44 25.34
C GLY A 356 -16.60 -10.05 23.92
N VAL A 357 -15.44 -10.52 23.43
CA VAL A 357 -15.01 -10.32 22.02
C VAL A 357 -16.00 -11.01 21.07
N ARG A 358 -16.40 -12.20 21.40
CA ARG A 358 -17.61 -12.85 20.90
C ARG A 358 -18.73 -12.47 21.85
N ALA A 359 -19.67 -11.60 21.44
CA ALA A 359 -20.71 -11.12 22.37
C ALA A 359 -21.48 -12.27 23.03
N GLN A 360 -21.63 -13.42 22.36
CA GLN A 360 -22.19 -14.64 22.94
C GLN A 360 -21.29 -15.32 23.99
N ASP A 361 -20.13 -14.78 24.32
CA ASP A 361 -19.30 -15.27 25.45
C ASP A 361 -19.98 -14.95 26.80
N GLY A 362 -20.77 -13.90 26.83
CA GLY A 362 -21.62 -13.59 27.96
C GLY A 362 -22.80 -14.58 28.13
N SER A 363 -23.23 -14.71 29.36
CA SER A 363 -24.38 -15.58 29.71
C SER A 363 -25.75 -14.94 29.48
N GLY A 364 -25.78 -13.64 29.16
CA GLY A 364 -26.99 -12.87 28.97
C GLY A 364 -27.64 -13.04 27.59
N THR A 365 -28.76 -12.36 27.39
CA THR A 365 -29.38 -12.21 26.07
C THR A 365 -28.47 -11.40 25.13
N SER A 366 -28.76 -11.39 23.82
CA SER A 366 -28.02 -10.57 22.87
C SER A 366 -28.01 -9.10 23.29
N ALA A 367 -29.17 -8.56 23.72
CA ALA A 367 -29.27 -7.18 24.17
C ALA A 367 -28.40 -6.89 25.40
N GLU A 368 -28.38 -7.76 26.40
CA GLU A 368 -27.56 -7.62 27.61
C GLU A 368 -26.05 -7.70 27.28
N ASN A 369 -25.66 -8.62 26.43
CA ASN A 369 -24.26 -8.79 26.03
C ASN A 369 -23.73 -7.64 25.16
N HIS A 370 -24.61 -6.88 24.51
CA HIS A 370 -24.28 -5.69 23.74
C HIS A 370 -24.62 -4.35 24.45
N ALA A 371 -25.01 -4.41 25.73
CA ALA A 371 -25.52 -3.24 26.44
C ALA A 371 -24.50 -2.09 26.62
N GLN A 372 -23.21 -2.40 26.60
CA GLN A 372 -22.12 -1.44 26.81
C GLN A 372 -20.90 -1.76 25.94
N LEU A 373 -20.15 -0.71 25.61
CA LEU A 373 -18.80 -0.84 25.08
C LEU A 373 -17.78 -0.68 26.22
N VAL A 374 -16.83 -1.59 26.27
CA VAL A 374 -15.77 -1.62 27.30
C VAL A 374 -14.40 -1.75 26.59
N PRO A 375 -13.28 -1.39 27.27
CA PRO A 375 -11.95 -1.51 26.68
C PRO A 375 -11.68 -2.91 26.10
N TYR A 376 -11.06 -2.96 24.93
CA TYR A 376 -10.79 -4.21 24.23
C TYR A 376 -9.72 -5.03 24.95
N VAL A 377 -10.10 -6.22 25.34
CA VAL A 377 -9.21 -7.34 25.74
C VAL A 377 -9.82 -8.63 25.21
N GLU A 378 -9.00 -9.62 24.91
CA GLU A 378 -9.50 -10.94 24.52
C GLU A 378 -10.23 -11.63 25.67
N THR A 379 -11.19 -12.46 25.34
CA THR A 379 -12.02 -13.19 26.29
C THR A 379 -11.95 -14.70 26.04
N TYR A 380 -12.03 -15.46 27.12
CA TYR A 380 -12.11 -16.91 27.07
C TYR A 380 -13.55 -17.39 27.01
N LYS A 381 -13.81 -18.47 26.27
CA LYS A 381 -15.10 -19.15 26.25
C LYS A 381 -14.94 -20.66 26.11
N ASN A 382 -15.74 -21.42 26.87
CA ASN A 382 -16.01 -22.81 26.55
C ASN A 382 -17.03 -22.87 25.41
N THR A 383 -16.71 -23.59 24.36
CA THR A 383 -17.59 -23.83 23.20
C THR A 383 -17.92 -25.32 23.11
N ASP A 384 -19.00 -25.66 22.38
CA ASP A 384 -19.39 -27.06 22.14
C ASP A 384 -18.29 -27.81 21.36
N ASN A 385 -17.41 -27.11 20.66
CA ASN A 385 -16.35 -27.65 19.82
C ASN A 385 -14.94 -27.42 20.36
N GLY A 386 -14.80 -27.10 21.64
CA GLY A 386 -13.51 -26.82 22.31
C GLY A 386 -13.50 -25.50 23.05
N GLN A 387 -12.32 -25.07 23.49
CA GLN A 387 -12.13 -23.82 24.21
C GLN A 387 -11.65 -22.74 23.25
N ALA A 388 -12.27 -21.58 23.27
CA ALA A 388 -11.88 -20.42 22.48
C ALA A 388 -11.12 -19.40 23.35
N TRP A 389 -9.98 -18.92 22.83
CA TRP A 389 -9.03 -18.03 23.54
C TRP A 389 -8.66 -16.82 22.69
N GLU A 390 -7.41 -16.70 22.28
CA GLU A 390 -6.90 -15.59 21.47
C GLU A 390 -7.45 -15.64 20.05
N THR A 391 -8.22 -14.61 19.67
CA THR A 391 -8.66 -14.42 18.27
C THR A 391 -7.62 -13.60 17.49
N PRO A 392 -7.68 -13.57 16.16
CA PRO A 392 -6.87 -12.63 15.39
C PRO A 392 -7.24 -11.15 15.60
N MET A 393 -8.42 -10.84 16.19
CA MET A 393 -8.95 -9.49 16.29
C MET A 393 -8.06 -8.58 17.13
N GLY A 394 -7.61 -9.02 18.31
CA GLY A 394 -6.77 -8.20 19.19
C GLY A 394 -5.50 -7.71 18.51
N ALA A 395 -4.79 -8.63 17.85
CA ALA A 395 -3.59 -8.29 17.11
C ALA A 395 -3.88 -7.46 15.85
N SER A 396 -5.01 -7.68 15.18
CA SER A 396 -5.44 -6.87 14.03
C SER A 396 -5.75 -5.42 14.44
N ILE A 397 -6.36 -5.21 15.58
CA ILE A 397 -6.58 -3.87 16.15
C ILE A 397 -5.23 -3.22 16.52
N ARG A 398 -4.40 -3.92 17.27
CA ARG A 398 -3.08 -3.42 17.66
C ARG A 398 -2.24 -3.03 16.46
N GLY A 399 -2.21 -3.90 15.44
CA GLY A 399 -1.45 -3.64 14.23
C GLY A 399 -1.90 -2.38 13.49
N TRP A 400 -3.19 -2.05 13.46
CA TRP A 400 -3.66 -0.79 12.90
C TRP A 400 -3.08 0.41 13.63
N TYR A 401 -3.20 0.46 14.96
CA TYR A 401 -2.66 1.57 15.73
C TYR A 401 -1.15 1.70 15.55
N GLU A 402 -0.39 0.61 15.69
CA GLU A 402 1.07 0.64 15.58
C GLU A 402 1.54 1.05 14.18
N LEU A 403 0.91 0.54 13.11
CA LEU A 403 1.22 0.94 11.74
C LEU A 403 0.84 2.41 11.47
N MET A 404 -0.29 2.88 11.98
CA MET A 404 -0.68 4.28 11.81
C MET A 404 0.23 5.21 12.60
N ILE A 405 0.65 4.85 13.80
CA ILE A 405 1.64 5.60 14.59
C ILE A 405 2.98 5.67 13.83
N ALA A 406 3.42 4.54 13.28
CA ALA A 406 4.72 4.45 12.59
C ALA A 406 4.75 5.16 11.23
N GLU A 407 3.66 5.08 10.46
CA GLU A 407 3.66 5.48 9.05
C GLU A 407 2.85 6.77 8.77
N ASN A 408 1.91 7.14 9.64
CA ASN A 408 1.05 8.29 9.44
C ASN A 408 1.41 9.42 10.42
N TYR A 409 2.29 10.30 9.98
CA TYR A 409 2.75 11.43 10.79
C TYR A 409 1.57 12.25 11.35
N GLY A 410 1.61 12.50 12.67
CA GLY A 410 0.56 13.24 13.37
C GLY A 410 -0.70 12.43 13.65
N PHE A 411 -0.70 11.11 13.42
CA PHE A 411 -1.76 10.24 13.91
C PHE A 411 -1.74 10.22 15.45
N ASN A 412 -2.88 10.55 16.05
CA ASN A 412 -3.08 10.39 17.47
C ASN A 412 -4.04 9.21 17.71
N PRO A 413 -3.62 8.15 18.43
CA PRO A 413 -4.49 7.02 18.72
C PRO A 413 -5.81 7.38 19.40
N ASP A 414 -5.84 8.49 20.13
CA ASP A 414 -7.06 8.96 20.84
C ASP A 414 -8.13 9.49 19.88
N ASP A 415 -7.79 9.80 18.63
CA ASP A 415 -8.72 10.32 17.63
C ASP A 415 -9.51 9.21 16.91
N LEU A 416 -9.16 7.92 17.11
CA LEU A 416 -9.80 6.79 16.45
C LEU A 416 -10.21 5.74 17.47
N ILE A 417 -11.49 5.40 17.52
CA ILE A 417 -11.99 4.27 18.29
C ILE A 417 -12.18 3.08 17.36
N ILE A 418 -11.53 1.96 17.64
CA ILE A 418 -11.78 0.70 16.92
C ILE A 418 -12.67 -0.17 17.80
N LEU A 419 -13.87 -0.49 17.32
CA LEU A 419 -14.72 -1.54 17.92
C LEU A 419 -14.33 -2.88 17.28
N GLY A 420 -14.01 -3.88 18.09
CA GLY A 420 -13.72 -5.24 17.61
C GLY A 420 -14.75 -6.23 18.12
N SER A 421 -15.32 -7.05 17.21
CA SER A 421 -16.20 -8.16 17.56
C SER A 421 -15.99 -9.38 16.68
N VAL A 422 -16.30 -10.57 17.20
CA VAL A 422 -16.04 -11.84 16.52
C VAL A 422 -17.27 -12.77 16.63
N PRO A 423 -18.35 -12.53 15.86
CA PRO A 423 -19.57 -13.36 15.89
C PRO A 423 -19.43 -14.74 15.21
N ALA A 424 -18.21 -15.32 15.19
CA ALA A 424 -17.87 -16.56 14.53
C ALA A 424 -18.36 -17.81 15.28
N GLU A 425 -18.48 -18.95 14.55
CA GLU A 425 -18.87 -20.25 15.12
C GLU A 425 -18.07 -21.40 14.54
N GLY A 426 -17.53 -22.26 15.41
CA GLY A 426 -16.71 -23.41 15.02
C GLY A 426 -17.42 -24.47 14.19
N GLY A 427 -16.69 -25.09 13.23
CA GLY A 427 -17.15 -26.27 12.50
C GLY A 427 -18.26 -26.04 11.46
N GLN A 428 -18.69 -24.82 11.22
CA GLN A 428 -19.82 -24.52 10.33
C GLN A 428 -19.38 -24.30 8.87
N PRO A 429 -20.09 -24.91 7.91
CA PRO A 429 -19.89 -24.61 6.49
C PRO A 429 -20.53 -23.26 6.11
N ILE A 430 -20.13 -22.72 4.94
CA ILE A 430 -20.55 -21.39 4.50
C ILE A 430 -22.07 -21.26 4.33
N ASP A 431 -22.73 -22.28 3.84
CA ASP A 431 -24.19 -22.26 3.64
C ASP A 431 -24.97 -22.11 4.95
N VAL A 432 -24.42 -22.61 6.05
CA VAL A 432 -24.98 -22.43 7.41
C VAL A 432 -24.64 -21.06 7.98
N LEU A 433 -23.42 -20.60 7.83
CA LEU A 433 -22.98 -19.26 8.30
C LEU A 433 -23.68 -18.15 7.53
N ALA A 434 -23.80 -18.28 6.21
CA ALA A 434 -24.44 -17.28 5.35
C ALA A 434 -25.97 -17.35 5.34
N ALA A 435 -26.60 -18.37 5.95
CA ALA A 435 -28.06 -18.50 5.96
C ALA A 435 -28.75 -17.31 6.62
N TYR A 436 -29.80 -16.78 5.95
CA TYR A 436 -30.65 -15.73 6.54
C TYR A 436 -32.13 -15.94 6.05
N PRO A 437 -33.08 -15.95 6.98
CA PRO A 437 -32.91 -15.90 8.43
C PRO A 437 -32.09 -17.08 8.95
N GLY A 438 -31.17 -16.82 9.88
CA GLY A 438 -30.28 -17.84 10.44
C GLY A 438 -29.50 -17.31 11.66
N LYS A 439 -29.28 -18.20 12.63
CA LYS A 439 -28.71 -17.90 13.93
C LYS A 439 -27.35 -17.16 13.82
N TYR A 440 -26.49 -17.59 12.91
CA TYR A 440 -25.12 -17.11 12.86
C TYR A 440 -25.01 -15.78 12.10
N MET A 441 -25.71 -15.63 10.99
CA MET A 441 -25.80 -14.35 10.29
C MET A 441 -26.47 -13.28 11.18
N GLN A 442 -27.47 -13.68 11.97
CA GLN A 442 -28.10 -12.76 12.92
C GLN A 442 -27.11 -12.17 13.93
N ARG A 443 -26.10 -12.95 14.38
CA ARG A 443 -25.05 -12.43 15.28
C ARG A 443 -24.25 -11.29 14.63
N VAL A 444 -23.93 -11.39 13.34
CA VAL A 444 -23.26 -10.33 12.60
C VAL A 444 -24.13 -9.08 12.53
N PHE A 445 -25.43 -9.26 12.26
CA PHE A 445 -26.39 -8.16 12.22
C PHE A 445 -26.61 -7.51 13.57
N ASP A 446 -26.66 -8.32 14.64
CA ASP A 446 -26.75 -7.82 16.02
C ASP A 446 -25.51 -6.97 16.35
N ASP A 447 -24.29 -7.46 16.07
CA ASP A 447 -23.05 -6.70 16.31
C ASP A 447 -23.04 -5.36 15.58
N ILE A 448 -23.48 -5.32 14.31
CA ILE A 448 -23.58 -4.07 13.54
C ILE A 448 -24.64 -3.12 14.15
N SER A 449 -25.83 -3.64 14.44
CA SER A 449 -26.95 -2.84 14.92
C SER A 449 -26.70 -2.27 16.32
N TYR A 450 -26.20 -3.10 17.24
CA TYR A 450 -25.83 -2.65 18.58
C TYR A 450 -24.59 -1.74 18.58
N GLY A 451 -23.61 -2.01 17.70
CA GLY A 451 -22.45 -1.14 17.52
C GLY A 451 -22.88 0.28 17.13
N TYR A 452 -23.79 0.39 16.16
CA TYR A 452 -24.39 1.65 15.78
C TYR A 452 -25.15 2.32 16.94
N ALA A 453 -26.02 1.57 17.64
CA ALA A 453 -26.77 2.10 18.77
C ALA A 453 -25.86 2.65 19.87
N ARG A 454 -24.79 1.94 20.23
CA ARG A 454 -23.81 2.41 21.24
C ARG A 454 -23.04 3.64 20.76
N ALA A 455 -22.73 3.73 19.48
CA ALA A 455 -22.08 4.90 18.92
C ALA A 455 -23.00 6.13 18.99
N GLN A 456 -24.29 5.97 18.67
CA GLN A 456 -25.27 7.06 18.78
C GLN A 456 -25.43 7.56 20.23
N GLU A 457 -25.43 6.66 21.22
CA GLU A 457 -25.46 7.04 22.63
C GLU A 457 -24.22 7.86 23.06
N LEU A 458 -23.08 7.61 22.42
CA LEU A 458 -21.85 8.35 22.65
C LEU A 458 -21.76 9.63 21.79
N GLY A 459 -22.77 9.92 20.95
CA GLY A 459 -22.74 11.04 20.02
C GLY A 459 -21.68 10.93 18.95
N LYS A 460 -21.33 9.69 18.54
CA LYS A 460 -20.26 9.39 17.60
C LYS A 460 -20.79 8.78 16.31
N THR A 461 -20.11 9.07 15.20
CA THR A 461 -20.33 8.39 13.93
C THR A 461 -19.82 6.94 13.99
N TYR A 462 -20.47 6.06 13.24
CA TYR A 462 -20.14 4.64 13.23
C TYR A 462 -20.27 4.05 11.83
N ARG A 463 -19.39 3.10 11.52
CA ARG A 463 -19.51 2.25 10.33
C ARG A 463 -18.72 0.95 10.53
N PRO A 464 -19.21 -0.21 10.06
CA PRO A 464 -18.37 -1.38 9.87
C PRO A 464 -17.39 -1.09 8.71
N VAL A 465 -16.09 -1.17 8.99
CA VAL A 465 -15.02 -0.75 8.07
C VAL A 465 -14.23 -1.91 7.50
N ALA A 466 -14.26 -3.06 8.17
CA ALA A 466 -13.56 -4.27 7.74
C ALA A 466 -14.18 -5.52 8.34
N MET A 467 -14.17 -6.60 7.57
CA MET A 467 -14.48 -7.93 8.07
C MET A 467 -13.37 -8.89 7.66
N TYR A 468 -12.72 -9.59 8.61
CA TYR A 468 -11.95 -10.76 8.22
C TYR A 468 -12.86 -12.01 8.19
N TRP A 469 -12.69 -12.81 7.13
CA TRP A 469 -13.43 -14.06 6.93
C TRP A 469 -12.46 -15.23 6.98
N MET A 470 -12.53 -16.01 8.07
CA MET A 470 -11.71 -17.21 8.25
C MET A 470 -12.59 -18.44 8.32
N GLN A 471 -12.88 -18.98 7.12
CA GLN A 471 -13.74 -20.13 6.92
C GLN A 471 -13.35 -20.88 5.64
N GLY A 472 -13.61 -22.16 5.57
CA GLY A 472 -13.39 -22.96 4.37
C GLY A 472 -13.08 -24.43 4.66
N GLU A 473 -12.55 -24.75 5.84
CA GLU A 473 -12.18 -26.12 6.23
C GLU A 473 -13.39 -27.05 6.28
N ALA A 474 -14.53 -26.57 6.80
CA ALA A 474 -15.77 -27.34 6.81
C ALA A 474 -16.28 -27.62 5.39
N ASP A 475 -16.22 -26.63 4.51
CA ASP A 475 -16.61 -26.76 3.11
C ASP A 475 -15.66 -27.65 2.31
N GLN A 476 -14.35 -27.58 2.57
CA GLN A 476 -13.38 -28.51 1.99
C GLN A 476 -13.71 -29.96 2.40
N THR A 477 -14.04 -30.20 3.67
CA THR A 477 -14.48 -31.52 4.14
C THR A 477 -15.81 -31.96 3.49
N LYS A 478 -16.77 -31.04 3.39
CA LYS A 478 -18.08 -31.26 2.77
C LYS A 478 -17.98 -31.54 1.27
N GLY A 479 -16.93 -31.07 0.61
CA GLY A 479 -16.76 -31.14 -0.85
C GLY A 479 -17.58 -30.09 -1.59
N THR A 480 -17.82 -28.94 -0.97
CA THR A 480 -18.47 -27.81 -1.62
C THR A 480 -17.69 -27.42 -2.87
N THR A 481 -18.35 -27.22 -3.99
CA THR A 481 -17.66 -26.83 -5.22
C THR A 481 -17.18 -25.37 -5.13
N LYS A 482 -16.18 -25.05 -5.91
CA LYS A 482 -15.68 -23.66 -5.99
C LYS A 482 -16.78 -22.67 -6.35
N ALA A 483 -17.60 -23.02 -7.34
CA ALA A 483 -18.70 -22.17 -7.81
C ALA A 483 -19.78 -21.96 -6.74
N ASP A 484 -20.20 -23.01 -6.05
CA ASP A 484 -21.20 -22.91 -5.00
C ASP A 484 -20.68 -22.08 -3.81
N TYR A 485 -19.44 -22.32 -3.41
CA TYR A 485 -18.79 -21.55 -2.34
C TYR A 485 -18.77 -20.04 -2.66
N GLN A 486 -18.34 -19.69 -3.88
CA GLN A 486 -18.26 -18.29 -4.33
C GLN A 486 -19.64 -17.65 -4.41
N ALA A 487 -20.65 -18.35 -4.94
CA ALA A 487 -22.03 -17.84 -5.03
C ALA A 487 -22.64 -17.56 -3.65
N ILE A 488 -22.38 -18.45 -2.68
CA ILE A 488 -22.86 -18.25 -1.30
C ILE A 488 -22.11 -17.10 -0.64
N PHE A 489 -20.79 -16.99 -0.89
CA PHE A 489 -19.98 -15.88 -0.39
C PHE A 489 -20.48 -14.53 -0.90
N ASP A 490 -20.72 -14.40 -2.21
CA ASP A 490 -21.26 -13.20 -2.82
C ASP A 490 -22.62 -12.81 -2.20
N THR A 491 -23.50 -13.81 -1.98
CA THR A 491 -24.78 -13.58 -1.30
C THR A 491 -24.61 -13.12 0.16
N MET A 492 -23.65 -13.69 0.88
CA MET A 492 -23.32 -13.30 2.25
C MET A 492 -22.86 -11.83 2.30
N GLN A 493 -21.93 -11.45 1.43
CA GLN A 493 -21.42 -10.07 1.36
C GLN A 493 -22.54 -9.08 1.07
N GLN A 494 -23.38 -9.37 0.07
CA GLN A 494 -24.54 -8.52 -0.26
C GLN A 494 -25.50 -8.34 0.93
N ARG A 495 -25.74 -9.37 1.72
CA ARG A 495 -26.58 -9.27 2.93
C ARG A 495 -25.98 -8.41 4.01
N ILE A 496 -24.67 -8.53 4.22
CA ILE A 496 -23.91 -7.70 5.18
C ILE A 496 -23.96 -6.25 4.76
N ASP A 497 -23.65 -5.95 3.49
CA ASP A 497 -23.66 -4.60 2.93
C ASP A 497 -25.06 -3.97 3.03
N ALA A 498 -26.10 -4.72 2.67
CA ALA A 498 -27.48 -4.24 2.77
C ALA A 498 -27.89 -3.94 4.21
N HIS A 499 -27.53 -4.81 5.17
CA HIS A 499 -27.84 -4.59 6.58
C HIS A 499 -27.04 -3.38 7.15
N ALA A 500 -25.75 -3.30 6.85
CA ALA A 500 -24.91 -2.20 7.28
C ALA A 500 -25.41 -0.87 6.71
N SER A 501 -25.80 -0.83 5.44
CA SER A 501 -26.37 0.37 4.81
C SER A 501 -27.70 0.78 5.45
N ALA A 502 -28.58 -0.17 5.73
CA ALA A 502 -29.85 0.11 6.39
C ALA A 502 -29.68 0.65 7.81
N VAL A 503 -28.71 0.12 8.56
CA VAL A 503 -28.41 0.56 9.94
C VAL A 503 -27.72 1.92 9.95
N CYS A 504 -26.73 2.15 9.08
CA CYS A 504 -25.97 3.40 9.04
C CYS A 504 -26.73 4.53 8.33
N GLY A 505 -27.76 4.24 7.55
CA GLY A 505 -28.52 5.25 6.78
C GLY A 505 -27.76 5.82 5.58
N GLU A 506 -26.69 5.16 5.16
CA GLU A 506 -25.85 5.49 4.00
C GLU A 506 -25.43 4.20 3.28
N GLU A 507 -24.98 4.30 2.04
CA GLU A 507 -24.43 3.15 1.32
C GLU A 507 -23.11 2.70 1.95
N VAL A 508 -23.06 1.45 2.40
CA VAL A 508 -21.90 0.84 3.04
C VAL A 508 -21.52 -0.44 2.32
N HIS A 509 -20.28 -0.50 1.87
CA HIS A 509 -19.64 -1.74 1.41
C HIS A 509 -18.59 -2.16 2.43
N VAL A 510 -18.78 -3.33 3.04
CA VAL A 510 -17.85 -3.85 4.05
C VAL A 510 -16.76 -4.68 3.36
N PRO A 511 -15.51 -4.19 3.32
CA PRO A 511 -14.41 -4.96 2.74
C PRO A 511 -14.16 -6.25 3.51
N ILE A 512 -13.99 -7.37 2.77
CA ILE A 512 -13.77 -8.69 3.36
C ILE A 512 -12.33 -9.14 3.12
N PHE A 513 -11.65 -9.49 4.21
CA PHE A 513 -10.27 -9.95 4.23
C PHE A 513 -10.25 -11.46 4.45
N VAL A 514 -9.96 -12.21 3.39
CA VAL A 514 -9.91 -13.66 3.38
C VAL A 514 -8.49 -14.18 3.57
N TYR A 515 -8.35 -15.45 3.90
CA TYR A 515 -7.06 -16.13 4.08
C TYR A 515 -6.97 -17.34 3.15
N GLN A 516 -5.78 -17.96 3.07
CA GLN A 516 -5.62 -19.19 2.31
C GLN A 516 -5.11 -20.31 3.20
N PHE A 517 -6.02 -21.16 3.68
CA PHE A 517 -5.69 -22.20 4.65
C PHE A 517 -4.90 -23.37 4.04
N SER A 518 -3.97 -23.92 4.82
CA SER A 518 -3.12 -25.07 4.44
C SER A 518 -3.59 -26.40 5.02
N SER A 519 -4.58 -26.37 5.93
CA SER A 519 -5.15 -27.56 6.58
C SER A 519 -6.04 -28.41 5.65
N TRP A 520 -6.19 -28.03 4.39
CA TRP A 520 -7.00 -28.74 3.39
C TRP A 520 -6.60 -30.21 3.22
N ILE A 521 -5.32 -30.55 3.40
CA ILE A 521 -4.80 -31.92 3.30
C ILE A 521 -5.40 -32.87 4.36
N ASN A 522 -5.95 -32.31 5.44
CA ASN A 522 -6.57 -33.05 6.52
C ASN A 522 -8.11 -33.08 6.43
N ARG A 523 -8.69 -32.57 5.33
CA ARG A 523 -10.14 -32.47 5.15
C ARG A 523 -10.70 -33.69 4.39
N THR A 524 -10.55 -34.87 4.99
CA THR A 524 -11.06 -36.12 4.45
C THR A 524 -12.60 -36.05 4.22
N PRO A 525 -13.13 -36.54 3.07
CA PRO A 525 -12.40 -37.26 2.01
C PRO A 525 -11.70 -36.35 0.98
N ASN A 526 -11.89 -35.04 1.02
CA ASN A 526 -11.49 -34.09 -0.03
C ASN A 526 -10.06 -33.54 0.15
N THR A 527 -9.08 -34.42 0.20
CA THR A 527 -7.66 -34.09 0.45
C THR A 527 -6.81 -34.03 -0.80
N ALA A 528 -7.37 -34.33 -1.98
CA ALA A 528 -6.60 -34.41 -3.23
C ALA A 528 -6.28 -33.04 -3.84
N TYR A 529 -7.14 -32.05 -3.60
CA TYR A 529 -7.02 -30.71 -4.19
C TYR A 529 -7.57 -29.64 -3.23
N PRO A 530 -6.90 -28.48 -3.10
CA PRO A 530 -7.32 -27.39 -2.24
C PRO A 530 -8.44 -26.53 -2.88
N THR A 531 -9.62 -27.12 -3.06
CA THR A 531 -10.74 -26.49 -3.78
C THR A 531 -11.13 -25.16 -3.17
N ILE A 532 -11.29 -25.09 -1.86
CA ILE A 532 -11.74 -23.88 -1.18
C ILE A 532 -10.62 -22.85 -1.02
N PRO A 533 -9.35 -23.22 -0.68
CA PRO A 533 -8.23 -22.27 -0.72
C PRO A 533 -8.06 -21.60 -2.08
N MET A 534 -8.29 -22.33 -3.18
CA MET A 534 -8.25 -21.77 -4.54
C MET A 534 -9.49 -20.92 -4.86
N ALA A 535 -10.65 -21.24 -4.30
CA ALA A 535 -11.85 -20.39 -4.40
C ALA A 535 -11.63 -19.03 -3.72
N LEU A 536 -11.03 -19.02 -2.53
CA LEU A 536 -10.71 -17.81 -1.78
C LEU A 536 -9.67 -16.92 -2.49
N LEU A 537 -8.66 -17.55 -3.12
CA LEU A 537 -7.70 -16.81 -3.97
C LEU A 537 -8.42 -16.14 -5.15
N GLU A 538 -9.28 -16.86 -5.84
CA GLU A 538 -10.01 -16.34 -7.00
C GLU A 538 -11.01 -15.24 -6.61
N LEU A 539 -11.70 -15.36 -5.48
CA LEU A 539 -12.55 -14.29 -4.94
C LEU A 539 -11.73 -13.00 -4.77
N ALA A 540 -10.55 -13.07 -4.15
CA ALA A 540 -9.69 -11.91 -3.96
C ALA A 540 -9.07 -11.36 -5.26
N GLN A 541 -9.04 -12.14 -6.34
CA GLN A 541 -8.57 -11.71 -7.66
C GLN A 541 -9.67 -11.06 -8.50
N THR A 542 -10.93 -11.45 -8.28
CA THR A 542 -12.04 -11.16 -9.20
C THR A 542 -13.15 -10.31 -8.58
N ARG A 543 -13.20 -10.16 -7.25
CA ARG A 543 -14.23 -9.37 -6.56
C ARG A 543 -13.63 -8.08 -6.04
N GLU A 544 -14.36 -6.98 -6.21
CA GLU A 544 -14.07 -5.73 -5.53
C GLU A 544 -14.29 -5.90 -4.02
N ASN A 545 -13.52 -5.20 -3.21
CA ASN A 545 -13.59 -5.22 -1.74
C ASN A 545 -13.37 -6.60 -1.10
N VAL A 546 -12.74 -7.55 -1.81
CA VAL A 546 -12.27 -8.83 -1.26
C VAL A 546 -10.75 -8.90 -1.37
N TYR A 547 -10.07 -9.11 -0.26
CA TYR A 547 -8.62 -9.07 -0.16
C TYR A 547 -8.09 -10.35 0.46
N LEU A 548 -7.10 -10.98 -0.16
CA LEU A 548 -6.40 -12.12 0.45
C LEU A 548 -5.26 -11.60 1.35
N THR A 549 -5.21 -12.03 2.60
CA THR A 549 -4.21 -11.56 3.57
C THR A 549 -2.85 -12.25 3.39
N ASN A 550 -2.83 -13.56 3.52
CA ASN A 550 -1.61 -14.38 3.48
C ASN A 550 -1.96 -15.86 3.35
N PRO A 551 -1.01 -16.71 2.95
CA PRO A 551 -1.12 -18.17 3.08
C PRO A 551 -0.88 -18.60 4.52
N MET A 552 -1.64 -19.59 4.99
CA MET A 552 -1.60 -20.03 6.39
C MET A 552 -0.51 -21.08 6.68
N TYR A 553 0.22 -21.56 5.69
CA TYR A 553 1.32 -22.51 5.89
C TYR A 553 2.51 -21.93 6.67
N ILE A 554 2.54 -20.61 6.88
CA ILE A 554 3.58 -19.90 7.63
C ILE A 554 3.41 -20.02 9.16
N HIS A 555 2.30 -20.56 9.63
CA HIS A 555 1.92 -20.61 11.04
C HIS A 555 2.20 -21.97 11.70
N ASP A 556 2.24 -21.96 13.01
CA ASP A 556 2.25 -23.17 13.83
C ASP A 556 0.82 -23.56 14.25
N TYR A 557 0.54 -24.85 14.25
CA TYR A 557 -0.74 -25.42 14.56
C TYR A 557 -0.65 -26.28 15.83
N THR A 558 -1.73 -26.29 16.62
CA THR A 558 -1.86 -27.16 17.79
C THR A 558 -2.31 -28.59 17.39
N ASP A 559 -3.03 -28.70 16.29
CA ASP A 559 -3.57 -29.95 15.77
C ASP A 559 -3.66 -29.90 14.21
N GLY A 560 -4.46 -30.75 13.61
CA GLY A 560 -4.66 -30.79 12.14
C GLY A 560 -5.42 -29.59 11.57
N ALA A 561 -5.85 -28.63 12.38
CA ALA A 561 -6.73 -27.53 11.95
C ALA A 561 -6.42 -26.18 12.63
N HIS A 562 -6.17 -26.20 13.95
CA HIS A 562 -6.20 -25.00 14.78
C HIS A 562 -4.81 -24.44 15.03
N LEU A 563 -4.72 -23.11 15.07
CA LEU A 563 -3.49 -22.38 15.32
C LEU A 563 -3.06 -22.41 16.79
N THR A 564 -1.78 -22.23 17.04
CA THR A 564 -1.32 -21.80 18.37
C THR A 564 -1.80 -20.37 18.67
N ALA A 565 -1.84 -19.97 19.95
CA ALA A 565 -2.18 -18.60 20.32
C ALA A 565 -1.29 -17.56 19.62
N ARG A 566 0.03 -17.83 19.61
CA ARG A 566 1.01 -16.97 18.93
C ARG A 566 0.71 -16.86 17.44
N SER A 567 0.36 -17.93 16.77
CA SER A 567 0.05 -17.94 15.34
C SER A 567 -1.29 -17.24 15.04
N SER A 568 -2.30 -17.38 15.91
CA SER A 568 -3.54 -16.62 15.82
C SER A 568 -3.28 -15.11 15.94
N TYR A 569 -2.45 -14.73 16.89
CA TYR A 569 -2.01 -13.34 17.07
C TYR A 569 -1.27 -12.81 15.83
N ILE A 570 -0.27 -13.56 15.31
CA ILE A 570 0.48 -13.18 14.10
C ILE A 570 -0.46 -13.08 12.88
N GLN A 571 -1.47 -13.95 12.77
CA GLN A 571 -2.48 -13.85 11.72
C GLN A 571 -3.23 -12.51 11.79
N GLY A 572 -3.58 -12.05 12.98
CA GLY A 572 -4.17 -10.72 13.19
C GLY A 572 -3.26 -9.59 12.70
N LEU A 573 -1.95 -9.68 12.91
CA LEU A 573 -1.00 -8.71 12.37
C LEU A 573 -0.97 -8.72 10.83
N TYR A 574 -1.02 -9.88 10.18
CA TYR A 574 -1.13 -9.95 8.70
C TYR A 574 -2.43 -9.32 8.19
N ILE A 575 -3.54 -9.56 8.88
CA ILE A 575 -4.82 -8.92 8.58
C ILE A 575 -4.66 -7.39 8.65
N SER A 576 -4.07 -6.85 9.72
CA SER A 576 -3.89 -5.41 9.92
C SER A 576 -3.07 -4.74 8.80
N VAL A 577 -2.02 -5.41 8.32
CA VAL A 577 -1.18 -4.90 7.21
C VAL A 577 -2.00 -4.75 5.93
N MET A 578 -2.82 -5.74 5.60
CA MET A 578 -3.65 -5.69 4.39
C MET A 578 -4.80 -4.70 4.52
N GLU A 579 -5.46 -4.66 5.66
CA GLU A 579 -6.53 -3.70 5.95
C GLU A 579 -6.01 -2.27 5.85
N LYS A 580 -4.87 -1.96 6.49
CA LYS A 580 -4.29 -0.62 6.41
C LYS A 580 -3.97 -0.21 4.97
N ARG A 581 -3.36 -1.10 4.19
CA ARG A 581 -3.07 -0.84 2.78
C ARG A 581 -4.32 -0.56 1.96
N ALA A 582 -5.36 -1.39 2.12
CA ALA A 582 -6.60 -1.25 1.36
C ALA A 582 -7.40 -0.02 1.78
N LEU A 583 -7.58 0.18 3.08
CA LEU A 583 -8.57 1.09 3.63
C LEU A 583 -8.00 2.48 3.98
N ILE A 584 -6.75 2.54 4.40
CA ILE A 584 -6.11 3.77 4.84
C ILE A 584 -5.19 4.32 3.75
N ASP A 585 -4.28 3.49 3.23
CA ASP A 585 -3.25 3.96 2.29
C ASP A 585 -3.76 4.07 0.86
N GLY A 586 -4.89 3.42 0.52
CA GLY A 586 -5.39 3.32 -0.86
C GLY A 586 -4.40 2.62 -1.79
N LYS A 587 -3.57 1.73 -1.25
CA LYS A 587 -2.56 0.96 -1.99
C LYS A 587 -3.09 -0.39 -2.43
N ALA A 588 -2.43 -1.00 -3.40
CA ALA A 588 -2.73 -2.38 -3.78
C ALA A 588 -2.49 -3.32 -2.60
N ALA A 589 -3.57 -3.82 -2.00
CA ALA A 589 -3.55 -4.78 -0.90
C ALA A 589 -3.61 -6.20 -1.47
N LYS A 590 -2.48 -6.71 -1.92
CA LYS A 590 -2.32 -8.05 -2.48
C LYS A 590 -1.13 -8.75 -1.83
N PRO A 591 -1.25 -10.02 -1.43
CA PRO A 591 -0.10 -10.81 -1.01
C PRO A 591 0.84 -11.07 -2.20
N LEU A 592 2.00 -11.64 -1.93
CA LEU A 592 2.90 -12.10 -2.99
C LEU A 592 2.22 -13.21 -3.80
N MET A 593 1.97 -12.95 -5.09
CA MET A 593 1.23 -13.83 -5.97
C MET A 593 1.68 -13.68 -7.42
N PRO A 594 1.42 -14.69 -8.28
CA PRO A 594 1.66 -14.59 -9.72
C PRO A 594 0.85 -13.47 -10.38
N VAL A 595 1.49 -12.72 -11.28
CA VAL A 595 0.84 -11.71 -12.13
C VAL A 595 0.87 -12.09 -13.60
N SER A 596 1.89 -12.85 -14.02
CA SER A 596 1.99 -13.39 -15.38
C SER A 596 2.93 -14.58 -15.42
N HIS A 597 2.91 -15.34 -16.50
CA HIS A 597 3.82 -16.45 -16.73
C HIS A 597 4.13 -16.62 -18.21
N GLN A 598 5.27 -17.26 -18.49
CA GLN A 598 5.68 -17.63 -19.85
C GLN A 598 6.41 -18.97 -19.81
N ARG A 599 6.09 -19.83 -20.78
CA ARG A 599 6.81 -21.08 -21.04
C ARG A 599 7.65 -20.95 -22.32
N GLN A 600 8.92 -21.35 -22.26
CA GLN A 600 9.81 -21.37 -23.42
C GLN A 600 10.77 -22.55 -23.33
N GLY A 601 10.61 -23.54 -24.23
CA GLY A 601 11.45 -24.75 -24.25
C GLY A 601 11.48 -25.44 -22.89
N ARG A 602 12.64 -25.51 -22.26
CA ARG A 602 12.90 -26.18 -20.99
C ARG A 602 12.64 -25.30 -19.76
N ALA A 603 12.15 -24.10 -19.93
CA ALA A 603 11.96 -23.16 -18.84
C ALA A 603 10.51 -22.63 -18.78
N ALA A 604 10.04 -22.38 -17.57
CA ALA A 604 8.84 -21.58 -17.32
C ALA A 604 9.18 -20.51 -16.30
N THR A 605 8.85 -19.28 -16.63
CA THR A 605 9.05 -18.11 -15.78
C THR A 605 7.71 -17.60 -15.29
N VAL A 606 7.62 -17.34 -13.99
CA VAL A 606 6.46 -16.73 -13.32
C VAL A 606 6.88 -15.39 -12.74
N TRP A 607 6.24 -14.31 -13.17
CA TRP A 607 6.40 -12.99 -12.58
C TRP A 607 5.42 -12.81 -11.44
N LEU A 608 5.88 -12.18 -10.38
CA LEU A 608 5.15 -11.94 -9.14
C LEU A 608 5.02 -10.43 -8.89
N ASN A 609 4.28 -10.07 -7.84
CA ASN A 609 4.08 -8.68 -7.38
C ASN A 609 4.79 -8.39 -6.05
N PRO A 610 6.11 -8.55 -5.92
CA PRO A 610 6.80 -8.35 -4.65
C PRO A 610 6.73 -6.89 -4.19
N VAL A 611 6.64 -6.69 -2.89
CA VAL A 611 6.84 -5.37 -2.25
C VAL A 611 8.33 -5.07 -2.12
N GLY A 612 9.16 -6.10 -2.01
CA GLY A 612 10.59 -6.01 -1.86
C GLY A 612 11.32 -7.12 -2.61
N ARG A 613 12.50 -7.47 -2.15
CA ARG A 613 13.37 -8.47 -2.79
C ARG A 613 12.85 -9.89 -2.57
N LEU A 614 12.72 -10.67 -3.63
CA LEU A 614 12.37 -12.09 -3.55
C LEU A 614 13.52 -12.93 -2.97
N SER A 615 13.17 -13.93 -2.17
CA SER A 615 14.10 -14.94 -1.67
C SER A 615 13.39 -16.28 -1.39
N PHE A 616 14.12 -17.38 -1.51
CA PHE A 616 13.74 -18.67 -0.94
C PHE A 616 14.28 -18.71 0.50
N ASP A 617 13.39 -18.60 1.47
CA ASP A 617 13.74 -18.56 2.90
C ASP A 617 13.31 -19.85 3.59
N THR A 618 14.28 -20.70 3.91
CA THR A 618 14.05 -21.96 4.61
C THR A 618 14.26 -21.85 6.13
N SER A 619 14.55 -20.65 6.66
CA SER A 619 14.78 -20.44 8.08
C SER A 619 13.47 -20.46 8.90
N ILE A 620 12.38 -20.01 8.29
CA ILE A 620 11.05 -19.96 8.92
C ILE A 620 10.18 -21.10 8.43
N VAL A 621 10.08 -21.28 7.10
CA VAL A 621 9.29 -22.34 6.47
C VAL A 621 10.25 -23.38 5.88
N SER A 622 10.22 -24.60 6.39
CA SER A 622 11.11 -25.66 5.91
C SER A 622 10.80 -26.04 4.46
N ASP A 623 11.86 -26.35 3.67
CA ASP A 623 11.70 -26.73 2.28
C ASP A 623 10.90 -28.04 2.12
N PRO A 624 9.75 -28.06 1.44
CA PRO A 624 9.01 -29.28 1.13
C PRO A 624 9.56 -30.06 -0.10
N GLY A 625 10.64 -29.58 -0.69
CA GLY A 625 11.20 -29.97 -1.98
C GLY A 625 10.94 -28.91 -3.05
N ASN A 626 12.00 -28.51 -3.76
CA ASN A 626 11.97 -27.45 -4.77
C ASN A 626 11.33 -26.14 -4.25
N TYR A 627 11.56 -25.80 -3.01
CA TYR A 627 11.02 -24.60 -2.32
C TYR A 627 9.49 -24.46 -2.41
N GLY A 628 8.76 -25.57 -2.66
CA GLY A 628 7.31 -25.59 -2.82
C GLY A 628 6.81 -25.62 -4.27
N PHE A 629 7.69 -25.58 -5.27
CA PHE A 629 7.31 -25.69 -6.68
C PHE A 629 7.19 -27.13 -7.12
N ARG A 630 6.17 -27.43 -7.94
CA ARG A 630 5.94 -28.72 -8.55
C ARG A 630 5.37 -28.54 -9.96
N LEU A 631 5.96 -29.22 -10.94
CA LEU A 631 5.49 -29.21 -12.32
C LEU A 631 4.85 -30.55 -12.67
N LEU A 632 3.66 -30.52 -13.26
CA LEU A 632 2.90 -31.70 -13.63
C LEU A 632 2.65 -31.77 -15.13
N HIS A 633 2.65 -33.01 -15.65
CA HIS A 633 2.30 -33.27 -17.05
C HIS A 633 0.79 -32.96 -17.28
N PRO A 634 0.41 -32.31 -18.39
CA PRO A 634 -0.95 -31.80 -18.59
C PRO A 634 -2.04 -32.90 -18.54
N HIS A 635 -1.76 -34.08 -19.06
CA HIS A 635 -2.75 -35.16 -19.17
C HIS A 635 -2.61 -36.20 -18.04
N THR A 636 -1.39 -36.66 -17.78
CA THR A 636 -1.17 -37.74 -16.81
C THR A 636 -1.07 -37.26 -15.37
N ARG A 637 -0.86 -35.96 -15.15
CA ARG A 637 -0.57 -35.35 -13.84
C ARG A 637 0.72 -35.90 -13.19
N ALA A 638 1.53 -36.67 -13.94
CA ALA A 638 2.82 -37.13 -13.46
C ALA A 638 3.76 -35.95 -13.20
N ILE A 639 4.57 -36.05 -12.14
CA ILE A 639 5.56 -35.02 -11.80
C ILE A 639 6.66 -34.97 -12.89
N ILE A 640 6.88 -33.79 -13.43
CA ILE A 640 8.03 -33.48 -14.29
C ILE A 640 9.14 -32.96 -13.37
N PRO A 641 10.29 -33.66 -13.28
CA PRO A 641 11.40 -33.25 -12.41
C PRO A 641 11.96 -31.89 -12.79
N LEU A 642 12.10 -31.01 -11.81
CA LEU A 642 12.78 -29.72 -11.96
C LEU A 642 14.30 -29.91 -11.83
N THR A 643 15.07 -29.27 -12.68
CA THR A 643 16.54 -29.29 -12.65
C THR A 643 17.12 -28.06 -11.96
N SER A 644 16.42 -26.93 -12.00
CA SER A 644 16.82 -25.72 -11.29
C SER A 644 15.63 -24.80 -11.03
N LEU A 645 15.78 -23.97 -9.99
CA LEU A 645 14.92 -22.84 -9.68
C LEU A 645 15.80 -21.62 -9.46
N ASN A 646 15.48 -20.52 -10.13
CA ASN A 646 16.25 -19.29 -10.05
C ASN A 646 15.32 -18.11 -9.83
N ILE A 647 15.68 -17.22 -8.91
CA ILE A 647 15.03 -15.92 -8.72
C ILE A 647 15.82 -14.89 -9.52
N ARG A 648 15.10 -14.10 -10.31
CA ARG A 648 15.66 -12.93 -10.97
C ARG A 648 14.65 -11.77 -10.87
N TYR A 649 15.00 -10.72 -10.12
CA TYR A 649 14.15 -9.57 -9.86
C TYR A 649 12.81 -9.98 -9.21
N ASP A 650 11.70 -9.80 -9.93
CA ASP A 650 10.32 -10.11 -9.56
C ASP A 650 9.82 -11.45 -10.12
N ALA A 651 10.71 -12.29 -10.62
CA ALA A 651 10.37 -13.54 -11.27
C ALA A 651 11.08 -14.76 -10.68
N VAL A 652 10.40 -15.90 -10.77
CA VAL A 652 10.96 -17.24 -10.53
C VAL A 652 10.94 -18.01 -11.84
N THR A 653 12.08 -18.55 -12.22
CA THR A 653 12.20 -19.46 -13.37
C THR A 653 12.44 -20.87 -12.88
N VAL A 654 11.59 -21.80 -13.30
CA VAL A 654 11.77 -23.25 -13.11
C VAL A 654 12.29 -23.85 -14.42
N SER A 655 13.23 -24.79 -14.33
CA SER A 655 13.80 -25.46 -15.51
C SER A 655 13.71 -26.99 -15.40
N THR A 656 13.69 -27.65 -16.55
CA THR A 656 13.57 -29.09 -16.70
C THR A 656 14.65 -29.64 -17.63
N ALA A 657 14.92 -30.97 -17.64
CA ALA A 657 15.88 -31.61 -18.50
C ALA A 657 15.41 -31.67 -19.97
N ALA A 658 14.11 -31.79 -20.22
CA ALA A 658 13.48 -31.79 -21.54
C ALA A 658 12.52 -30.59 -21.67
N ASP A 659 12.00 -30.33 -22.87
CA ASP A 659 11.07 -29.25 -23.10
C ASP A 659 9.77 -29.46 -22.27
N ILE A 660 9.31 -28.40 -21.65
CA ILE A 660 8.04 -28.39 -20.89
C ILE A 660 6.89 -28.51 -21.88
N PRO A 661 6.02 -29.52 -21.77
CA PRO A 661 4.89 -29.67 -22.68
C PRO A 661 3.89 -28.51 -22.54
N ALA A 662 3.22 -28.15 -23.64
CA ALA A 662 2.15 -27.17 -23.59
C ALA A 662 1.01 -27.69 -22.70
N GLY A 663 0.43 -26.83 -21.88
CA GLY A 663 -0.59 -27.18 -20.91
C GLY A 663 -0.04 -27.88 -19.65
N ALA A 664 1.27 -27.95 -19.47
CA ALA A 664 1.86 -28.40 -18.19
C ALA A 664 1.33 -27.51 -17.03
N ILE A 665 1.22 -28.09 -15.86
CA ILE A 665 0.61 -27.44 -14.70
C ILE A 665 1.73 -27.16 -13.69
N LEU A 666 1.96 -25.87 -13.43
CA LEU A 666 2.89 -25.44 -12.39
C LEU A 666 2.10 -25.15 -11.11
N GLN A 667 2.47 -25.82 -10.05
CA GLN A 667 1.89 -25.64 -8.71
C GLN A 667 2.93 -25.10 -7.75
N TYR A 668 2.49 -24.28 -6.81
CA TYR A 668 3.29 -23.80 -5.70
C TYR A 668 2.53 -23.98 -4.38
N ALA A 669 3.24 -24.48 -3.35
CA ALA A 669 2.71 -24.78 -2.02
C ALA A 669 1.58 -25.86 -1.96
N PHE A 670 1.57 -26.80 -2.93
CA PHE A 670 0.60 -27.90 -3.00
C PHE A 670 1.12 -29.22 -2.37
N HIS A 671 2.36 -29.26 -1.92
CA HIS A 671 2.98 -30.49 -1.41
C HIS A 671 3.87 -30.21 -0.19
N GLY A 672 4.32 -31.26 0.46
CA GLY A 672 5.23 -31.20 1.60
C GLY A 672 4.77 -31.92 2.84
N GLY A 673 3.65 -32.63 2.76
CA GLY A 673 3.14 -33.44 3.87
C GLY A 673 2.17 -34.51 3.40
N THR A 674 1.78 -35.36 4.34
CA THR A 674 0.77 -36.41 4.16
C THR A 674 -0.45 -36.14 5.03
N THR A 675 -1.59 -36.70 4.65
CA THR A 675 -2.82 -36.64 5.44
C THR A 675 -2.57 -37.12 6.89
N GLY A 676 -3.11 -36.40 7.85
CA GLY A 676 -2.93 -36.68 9.28
C GLY A 676 -1.76 -35.98 9.94
N GLN A 677 -0.89 -35.30 9.18
CA GLN A 677 0.15 -34.43 9.75
C GLN A 677 -0.42 -33.02 10.03
N SER A 678 0.07 -32.37 11.09
CA SER A 678 -0.26 -30.95 11.30
C SER A 678 0.20 -30.12 10.10
N PRO A 679 -0.66 -29.26 9.53
CA PRO A 679 -0.24 -28.32 8.51
C PRO A 679 0.68 -27.25 9.14
N GLY A 680 1.34 -26.47 8.33
CA GLY A 680 2.11 -25.33 8.82
C GLY A 680 3.52 -25.22 8.26
N ARG A 681 4.36 -24.45 8.94
CA ARG A 681 5.68 -24.07 8.42
C ARG A 681 6.71 -25.23 8.38
N LEU A 682 6.49 -26.30 9.11
CA LEU A 682 7.43 -27.45 9.16
C LEU A 682 6.90 -28.68 8.43
N THR A 683 5.59 -28.82 8.34
CA THR A 683 4.90 -29.98 7.75
C THR A 683 3.69 -29.54 6.93
N GLY A 684 3.14 -30.42 6.13
CA GLY A 684 1.99 -30.09 5.26
C GLY A 684 2.39 -29.35 3.98
N PRO A 685 1.40 -29.01 3.15
CA PRO A 685 1.61 -28.24 1.92
C PRO A 685 2.11 -26.83 2.24
N ARG A 686 3.27 -26.45 1.68
CA ARG A 686 3.92 -25.17 1.98
C ARG A 686 4.92 -24.76 0.90
N GLY A 687 5.43 -23.55 1.02
CA GLY A 687 6.47 -23.03 0.15
C GLY A 687 7.35 -21.99 0.85
N CYS A 688 8.58 -21.83 0.36
CA CYS A 688 9.62 -21.01 1.01
C CYS A 688 9.84 -19.66 0.31
N LEU A 689 9.07 -19.33 -0.73
CA LEU A 689 9.21 -18.08 -1.47
C LEU A 689 8.53 -16.94 -0.71
N ARG A 690 9.30 -15.90 -0.44
CA ARG A 690 8.82 -14.65 0.16
C ARG A 690 9.50 -13.44 -0.45
N ASP A 691 8.97 -12.26 -0.21
CA ASP A 691 9.71 -11.02 -0.43
C ASP A 691 10.25 -10.43 0.89
N SER A 692 10.92 -9.30 0.81
CA SER A 692 11.54 -8.64 1.96
C SER A 692 10.64 -7.62 2.65
N GLN A 693 9.32 -7.73 2.58
CA GLN A 693 8.38 -6.84 3.29
C GLN A 693 8.68 -6.77 4.80
N GLY A 694 9.09 -7.88 5.41
CA GLY A 694 9.43 -7.96 6.83
C GLY A 694 10.65 -7.11 7.24
N ASP A 695 11.44 -6.62 6.29
CA ASP A 695 12.51 -5.66 6.56
C ASP A 695 11.96 -4.24 6.81
N ILE A 696 10.74 -3.98 6.32
CA ILE A 696 10.07 -2.68 6.42
C ILE A 696 8.97 -2.71 7.49
N ILE A 697 8.21 -3.82 7.57
CA ILE A 697 7.09 -3.95 8.50
C ILE A 697 7.40 -5.06 9.49
N SER A 698 7.48 -4.69 10.76
CA SER A 698 7.64 -5.62 11.88
C SER A 698 6.90 -5.12 13.10
N PHE A 699 6.56 -6.02 13.98
CA PHE A 699 5.94 -5.74 15.28
C PHE A 699 6.77 -6.36 16.39
N THR A 700 6.54 -5.93 17.64
CA THR A 700 7.22 -6.50 18.80
C THR A 700 6.20 -7.22 19.69
N LEU A 701 6.45 -8.48 19.99
CA LEU A 701 5.67 -9.27 20.95
C LEU A 701 6.62 -9.83 22.01
N ASN A 702 6.44 -9.44 23.27
CA ASN A 702 7.29 -9.93 24.40
C ASN A 702 8.80 -9.81 24.11
N SER A 703 9.23 -8.67 23.57
CA SER A 703 10.61 -8.37 23.14
C SER A 703 11.11 -9.17 21.92
N GLU A 704 10.28 -10.01 21.31
CA GLU A 704 10.58 -10.68 20.06
C GLU A 704 10.11 -9.82 18.88
N VAL A 705 10.96 -9.64 17.86
CA VAL A 705 10.60 -8.97 16.62
C VAL A 705 9.86 -9.95 15.71
N ILE A 706 8.61 -9.63 15.42
CA ILE A 706 7.76 -10.37 14.47
C ILE A 706 7.83 -9.69 13.12
N ARG A 707 8.59 -10.27 12.21
CA ARG A 707 8.70 -9.80 10.83
C ARG A 707 7.43 -10.14 10.04
N MET A 708 6.94 -9.18 9.28
CA MET A 708 5.78 -9.38 8.40
C MET A 708 6.23 -9.71 6.97
N ASP A 709 7.05 -10.76 6.82
CA ASP A 709 7.50 -11.22 5.51
C ASP A 709 6.31 -11.66 4.66
N ASN A 710 6.25 -11.19 3.41
CA ASN A 710 5.15 -11.45 2.51
C ASN A 710 5.39 -12.76 1.75
N TYR A 711 4.87 -13.86 2.26
CA TYR A 711 4.99 -15.20 1.67
C TYR A 711 4.05 -15.37 0.49
N CYS A 712 4.53 -16.11 -0.53
CA CYS A 712 3.79 -16.35 -1.75
C CYS A 712 2.58 -17.27 -1.50
N VAL A 713 1.43 -16.86 -2.02
CA VAL A 713 0.20 -17.66 -1.92
C VAL A 713 0.34 -19.01 -2.63
N MET A 714 -0.45 -19.99 -2.21
CA MET A 714 -0.64 -21.24 -2.96
C MET A 714 -1.29 -20.92 -4.30
N PHE A 715 -0.72 -21.41 -5.40
CA PHE A 715 -1.27 -21.20 -6.74
C PHE A 715 -1.07 -22.39 -7.67
N GLU A 716 -1.93 -22.50 -8.68
CA GLU A 716 -1.83 -23.40 -9.81
C GLU A 716 -2.01 -22.62 -11.11
N ILE A 717 -1.10 -22.78 -12.05
CA ILE A 717 -1.16 -22.14 -13.37
C ILE A 717 -0.91 -23.15 -14.48
N THR A 718 -1.61 -22.99 -15.60
CA THR A 718 -1.41 -23.79 -16.82
C THR A 718 -0.45 -23.06 -17.75
N LEU A 719 0.64 -23.72 -18.15
CA LEU A 719 1.75 -23.17 -18.92
C LEU A 719 1.56 -23.30 -20.44
#